data_03c7033c332394ec575c07ed586949cd
#
_entry.id   03c7033c332394ec575c07ed586949cd
#
_cell.length_a   1.000
_cell.length_b   1.000
_cell.length_c   1.000
_cell.angle_alpha   90.00
_cell.angle_beta   90.00
_cell.angle_gamma   90.00
#
_symmetry.space_group_name_H-M   'P 1'
#
loop_
_entity.id
_entity.type
_entity.pdbx_description
1 polymer ?
#
loop_
_entity_poly.entity_id
_entity_poly.type
_entity_poly.pdbx_seq_one_letter_code
_entity_poly.pdbx_strand_id
1 'polypeptide(L)'
;MFASTKFSRGKSSNRNATRNTLWLALCCTLAAGTLPTPVHAASNNNNVEWNGLFHDQGPLYDSNVEPGASQAVTLTLRTFKGDITSATIKYYDSGTSSFHTVAMNWSSNDATGTVDYWKGTIPASASQKYYRFQINDGTSTAWLNAAGTSSSEPSSGDFFIIPGFTTPAWMKNGVMYQIFPDRFYNGSTANDVSNGQYTYSGCATEKHAWGSSVVSNVGGCNTAVFFGGDLSGVDQKLGYIKNTVGANIIYLNPIFLSPSNHKYDTEDYMTVDPAFGSNSTLQTLSADIHSTANGPKGYLILDGVFNHTGDTHKWFDRYNWWTSITGAYESQSSPYFSYFNFQSWPNTYSAFFGFSSMPKLNYGATGSVVRNAIYGSTTSVVKTYLKAPYSIDGWRLDAAEYIDAGGNGGDDATNHQIMTELRSAVKSVNANADILGEFWGNAGPWTSKGTEWDGAMNYDGFTQPVSEWITGKDYGGGSASIPVSQFDSWLRGTRSNYPTNVQQVMSNFLSSHDITRFGGRAGGDIWKTYLALFFQMTYVGTPTIYYGDEYGMQGGADPDNRRTFDWTVGSITNSAVALTQKLIAIRNAYPALRTGSFMTLLTDDTNKLYSYGRFDASNRIAVALNNDSVTHTVTVPVWQLSVTNGSQLTDLISGTHYTVQNGQVSVSVNGHYGAILAQ
;
A
#
# COMPACT_ATOMS: atom_id res chain seq x y z
N MET A 1 7.67 -25.15 4.04
CA MET A 1 7.88 -25.52 2.63
C MET A 1 6.83 -24.76 1.83
N PHE A 2 7.05 -23.48 1.61
CA PHE A 2 6.32 -22.78 0.59
C PHE A 2 7.02 -23.09 -0.74
N ALA A 3 6.69 -24.23 -1.31
CA ALA A 3 7.07 -24.49 -2.68
C ALA A 3 6.35 -23.46 -3.54
N SER A 4 7.06 -22.87 -4.46
CA SER A 4 6.56 -21.96 -5.49
C SER A 4 5.37 -22.59 -6.23
N THR A 5 4.21 -22.58 -5.62
CA THR A 5 2.96 -22.76 -6.32
C THR A 5 2.79 -21.49 -7.16
N LYS A 6 3.10 -21.62 -8.45
CA LYS A 6 2.69 -20.63 -9.45
C LYS A 6 1.24 -20.31 -9.15
N PHE A 7 0.97 -19.07 -8.72
CA PHE A 7 -0.36 -18.52 -8.80
C PHE A 7 -0.73 -18.48 -10.28
N SER A 8 -1.21 -19.61 -10.79
CA SER A 8 -1.93 -19.61 -12.06
C SER A 8 -3.18 -18.79 -11.78
N ARG A 9 -3.38 -17.73 -12.57
CA ARG A 9 -4.65 -17.00 -12.64
C ARG A 9 -5.78 -18.02 -12.57
N GLY A 10 -6.49 -18.05 -11.44
CA GLY A 10 -7.68 -18.87 -11.28
C GLY A 10 -8.64 -18.47 -12.40
N LYS A 11 -8.90 -19.42 -13.29
CA LYS A 11 -9.97 -19.28 -14.26
C LYS A 11 -11.26 -19.24 -13.46
N SER A 12 -11.79 -18.04 -13.23
CA SER A 12 -13.18 -17.90 -12.84
C SER A 12 -14.03 -18.55 -13.94
N SER A 13 -14.84 -19.51 -13.52
CA SER A 13 -15.79 -20.22 -14.35
C SER A 13 -16.69 -19.26 -15.11
N ASN A 14 -16.74 -19.49 -16.42
CA ASN A 14 -17.69 -18.98 -17.40
C ASN A 14 -19.00 -18.42 -16.86
N ARG A 15 -19.18 -17.12 -16.98
CA ARG A 15 -20.44 -16.55 -17.47
C ARG A 15 -20.13 -15.76 -18.73
N ASN A 16 -20.64 -16.25 -19.85
CA ASN A 16 -20.57 -15.66 -21.18
C ASN A 16 -21.05 -14.20 -21.14
N ALA A 17 -20.12 -13.26 -21.20
CA ALA A 17 -20.35 -11.94 -21.71
C ALA A 17 -19.37 -11.74 -22.85
N THR A 18 -19.86 -11.89 -24.07
CA THR A 18 -19.19 -11.53 -25.31
C THR A 18 -18.82 -10.03 -25.24
N ARG A 19 -17.60 -9.73 -24.85
CA ARG A 19 -17.00 -8.41 -25.05
C ARG A 19 -16.28 -8.42 -26.39
N ASN A 20 -16.94 -7.88 -27.40
CA ASN A 20 -16.28 -7.41 -28.60
C ASN A 20 -15.35 -6.25 -28.23
N THR A 21 -14.09 -6.55 -28.06
CA THR A 21 -13.05 -5.54 -27.89
C THR A 21 -12.64 -5.08 -29.29
N LEU A 22 -13.26 -4.01 -29.77
CA LEU A 22 -12.75 -3.26 -30.92
C LEU A 22 -11.58 -2.41 -30.40
N TRP A 23 -10.35 -2.88 -30.62
CA TRP A 23 -9.16 -2.07 -30.51
C TRP A 23 -9.08 -1.17 -31.74
N LEU A 24 -9.53 0.09 -31.63
CA LEU A 24 -9.09 1.13 -32.54
C LEU A 24 -7.68 1.59 -32.04
N ALA A 25 -6.65 1.00 -32.62
CA ALA A 25 -5.31 1.56 -32.52
C ALA A 25 -5.29 2.86 -33.33
N LEU A 26 -5.48 4.00 -32.66
CA LEU A 26 -5.14 5.29 -33.25
C LEU A 26 -3.62 5.46 -33.10
N CYS A 27 -2.87 5.01 -34.12
CA CYS A 27 -1.46 5.34 -34.26
C CYS A 27 -1.34 6.86 -34.52
N CYS A 28 -1.14 7.63 -33.43
CA CYS A 28 -0.52 8.94 -33.58
C CYS A 28 0.98 8.75 -33.70
N THR A 29 1.50 8.72 -34.94
CA THR A 29 2.91 8.98 -35.21
C THR A 29 3.22 10.41 -34.82
N LEU A 30 3.71 10.61 -33.60
CA LEU A 30 4.31 11.86 -33.16
C LEU A 30 5.72 11.91 -33.78
N ALA A 31 5.83 12.62 -34.91
CA ALA A 31 7.11 13.17 -35.33
C ALA A 31 7.66 14.02 -34.17
N ALA A 32 8.98 14.01 -33.99
CA ALA A 32 9.68 14.91 -33.07
C ALA A 32 9.48 16.37 -33.57
N GLY A 33 8.34 16.93 -33.23
CA GLY A 33 7.93 18.29 -33.50
C GLY A 33 7.62 18.97 -32.19
N THR A 34 8.09 20.17 -32.00
CA THR A 34 7.78 21.11 -30.94
C THR A 34 6.38 20.86 -30.39
N LEU A 35 6.29 20.46 -29.11
CA LEU A 35 4.99 20.33 -28.42
C LEU A 35 4.25 21.65 -28.60
N PRO A 36 2.99 21.65 -29.05
CA PRO A 36 2.26 22.86 -29.34
C PRO A 36 2.18 23.70 -28.04
N THR A 37 2.52 24.99 -28.17
CA THR A 37 2.05 26.03 -27.26
C THR A 37 0.56 25.81 -27.07
N PRO A 38 0.01 25.93 -25.82
CA PRO A 38 -1.42 25.76 -25.60
C PRO A 38 -2.18 26.64 -26.62
N VAL A 39 -2.87 25.98 -27.53
CA VAL A 39 -3.79 26.69 -28.44
C VAL A 39 -4.88 27.23 -27.55
N HIS A 40 -5.16 28.52 -27.62
CA HIS A 40 -6.30 29.08 -26.92
C HIS A 40 -7.56 28.39 -27.44
N ALA A 41 -8.12 27.50 -26.61
CA ALA A 41 -9.42 26.87 -26.88
C ALA A 41 -10.47 27.98 -26.94
N ALA A 42 -11.44 27.85 -27.83
CA ALA A 42 -12.53 28.82 -27.98
C ALA A 42 -13.85 28.12 -27.61
N SER A 43 -14.59 28.68 -26.67
CA SER A 43 -15.91 28.17 -26.33
C SER A 43 -16.87 28.18 -27.53
N ASN A 44 -17.79 27.21 -27.54
CA ASN A 44 -18.80 27.04 -28.59
C ASN A 44 -18.23 26.69 -29.97
N ASN A 45 -17.05 26.05 -30.01
CA ASN A 45 -16.44 25.53 -31.24
C ASN A 45 -16.83 24.04 -31.50
N ASN A 46 -17.66 23.44 -30.62
CA ASN A 46 -18.08 22.04 -30.60
C ASN A 46 -16.92 21.07 -30.36
N ASN A 47 -15.91 21.48 -29.60
CA ASN A 47 -14.77 20.66 -29.24
C ASN A 47 -14.36 20.92 -27.79
N VAL A 48 -14.36 19.89 -26.96
CA VAL A 48 -13.82 19.93 -25.59
C VAL A 48 -12.38 19.44 -25.63
N GLU A 49 -11.44 20.27 -25.24
CA GLU A 49 -10.01 19.94 -25.22
C GLU A 49 -9.64 19.10 -23.99
N TRP A 50 -9.58 17.78 -24.16
CA TRP A 50 -9.42 16.83 -23.04
C TRP A 50 -8.15 17.05 -22.20
N ASN A 51 -7.06 17.54 -22.80
CA ASN A 51 -5.82 17.82 -22.09
C ASN A 51 -5.95 18.97 -21.07
N GLY A 52 -6.98 19.77 -21.17
CA GLY A 52 -7.34 20.80 -20.19
C GLY A 52 -8.10 20.23 -19.00
N LEU A 53 -8.80 19.12 -19.17
CA LEU A 53 -9.66 18.53 -18.15
C LEU A 53 -8.84 17.88 -17.02
N PHE A 54 -9.12 18.28 -15.79
CA PHE A 54 -8.50 17.64 -14.63
C PHE A 54 -9.34 17.79 -13.36
N HIS A 55 -9.39 16.71 -12.60
CA HIS A 55 -9.87 16.61 -11.22
C HIS A 55 -9.35 15.28 -10.64
N ASP A 56 -8.89 15.30 -9.38
CA ASP A 56 -8.34 14.10 -8.70
C ASP A 56 -8.70 14.02 -7.22
N GLN A 57 -9.64 14.84 -6.73
CA GLN A 57 -9.97 15.00 -5.31
C GLN A 57 -8.77 15.43 -4.44
N GLY A 58 -7.69 15.97 -5.02
CA GLY A 58 -6.64 16.61 -4.26
C GLY A 58 -7.10 17.93 -3.63
N PRO A 59 -6.30 18.55 -2.74
CA PRO A 59 -6.74 19.67 -1.89
C PRO A 59 -7.10 20.95 -2.64
N LEU A 60 -6.77 21.05 -3.94
CA LEU A 60 -7.22 22.17 -4.80
C LEU A 60 -8.56 21.87 -5.51
N TYR A 61 -8.96 20.62 -5.55
CA TYR A 61 -10.10 20.14 -6.34
C TYR A 61 -11.26 19.62 -5.50
N ASP A 62 -11.00 19.26 -4.25
CA ASP A 62 -11.98 18.82 -3.28
C ASP A 62 -11.81 19.62 -1.98
N SER A 63 -12.88 20.24 -1.51
CA SER A 63 -12.85 21.05 -0.27
C SER A 63 -12.65 20.21 0.98
N ASN A 64 -13.00 18.90 0.95
CA ASN A 64 -12.81 17.98 2.05
C ASN A 64 -13.00 16.53 1.60
N VAL A 65 -11.92 15.78 1.47
CA VAL A 65 -11.92 14.35 1.07
C VAL A 65 -12.46 13.41 2.17
N GLU A 66 -12.59 13.89 3.41
CA GLU A 66 -13.11 13.16 4.56
C GLU A 66 -14.26 13.93 5.23
N PRO A 67 -15.36 14.21 4.50
CA PRO A 67 -16.43 15.02 5.04
C PRO A 67 -17.22 14.30 6.13
N GLY A 68 -17.63 15.03 7.17
CA GLY A 68 -18.67 14.56 8.07
C GLY A 68 -20.05 14.56 7.40
N ALA A 69 -21.01 13.83 8.00
CA ALA A 69 -22.37 13.71 7.45
C ALA A 69 -23.10 15.04 7.27
N SER A 70 -22.74 16.08 8.04
CA SER A 70 -23.32 17.42 7.98
C SER A 70 -22.54 18.40 7.10
N GLN A 71 -21.52 17.95 6.39
CA GLN A 71 -20.64 18.81 5.59
C GLN A 71 -20.94 18.65 4.10
N ALA A 72 -21.18 19.76 3.42
CA ALA A 72 -21.23 19.81 1.97
C ALA A 72 -19.83 19.79 1.38
N VAL A 73 -19.70 19.25 0.16
CA VAL A 73 -18.40 19.11 -0.53
C VAL A 73 -18.41 19.97 -1.79
N THR A 74 -17.50 20.95 -1.86
CA THR A 74 -17.31 21.76 -3.06
C THR A 74 -16.22 21.12 -3.93
N LEU A 75 -16.57 20.80 -5.16
CA LEU A 75 -15.70 20.18 -6.15
C LEU A 75 -15.28 21.22 -7.19
N THR A 76 -14.02 21.17 -7.60
CA THR A 76 -13.44 22.04 -8.61
C THR A 76 -13.05 21.19 -9.84
N LEU A 77 -13.51 21.60 -11.01
CA LEU A 77 -13.08 21.05 -12.30
C LEU A 77 -12.13 22.05 -12.98
N ARG A 78 -11.03 21.57 -13.53
CA ARG A 78 -10.13 22.35 -14.40
C ARG A 78 -10.43 22.07 -15.86
N THR A 79 -10.44 23.13 -16.68
CA THR A 79 -10.53 23.09 -18.14
C THR A 79 -9.52 24.03 -18.76
N PHE A 80 -9.28 24.02 -20.09
CA PHE A 80 -8.61 25.15 -20.71
C PHE A 80 -9.45 26.41 -20.61
N LYS A 81 -8.77 27.56 -20.63
CA LYS A 81 -9.41 28.87 -20.55
C LYS A 81 -10.32 29.10 -21.75
N GLY A 82 -11.60 29.37 -21.45
CA GLY A 82 -12.60 29.66 -22.47
C GLY A 82 -12.96 28.48 -23.39
N ASP A 83 -12.64 27.23 -23.00
CA ASP A 83 -12.85 26.04 -23.82
C ASP A 83 -14.31 25.55 -23.81
N ILE A 84 -14.98 25.64 -22.67
CA ILE A 84 -16.30 25.01 -22.48
C ILE A 84 -17.41 26.04 -22.24
N THR A 85 -18.64 25.65 -22.57
CA THR A 85 -19.83 26.46 -22.34
C THR A 85 -20.52 26.13 -21.01
N SER A 86 -20.43 24.89 -20.52
CA SER A 86 -20.97 24.47 -19.22
C SER A 86 -20.36 23.22 -18.67
N ALA A 87 -20.42 23.06 -17.36
CA ALA A 87 -20.05 21.84 -16.66
C ALA A 87 -21.10 21.49 -15.59
N THR A 88 -21.29 20.19 -15.34
CA THR A 88 -22.26 19.65 -14.39
C THR A 88 -21.62 18.49 -13.62
N ILE A 89 -21.80 18.45 -12.31
CA ILE A 89 -21.53 17.27 -11.50
C ILE A 89 -22.76 16.37 -11.57
N LYS A 90 -22.60 15.14 -12.05
CA LYS A 90 -23.62 14.10 -11.96
C LYS A 90 -23.20 13.09 -10.90
N TYR A 91 -24.03 12.89 -9.88
CA TYR A 91 -23.71 11.96 -8.79
C TYR A 91 -24.86 11.02 -8.47
N TYR A 92 -24.51 9.79 -8.13
CA TYR A 92 -25.42 8.82 -7.53
C TYR A 92 -25.38 8.96 -6.02
N ASP A 93 -26.54 9.06 -5.36
CA ASP A 93 -26.68 9.08 -3.91
C ASP A 93 -27.21 7.72 -3.45
N SER A 94 -26.42 6.98 -2.65
CA SER A 94 -26.80 5.65 -2.16
C SER A 94 -28.00 5.67 -1.19
N GLY A 95 -28.24 6.79 -0.53
CA GLY A 95 -29.37 6.95 0.41
C GLY A 95 -30.71 7.10 -0.29
N THR A 96 -30.72 7.73 -1.47
CA THR A 96 -31.94 7.88 -2.31
C THR A 96 -32.00 6.87 -3.45
N SER A 97 -30.93 6.11 -3.67
CA SER A 97 -30.76 5.19 -4.79
C SER A 97 -31.03 5.83 -6.16
N SER A 98 -30.62 7.10 -6.33
CA SER A 98 -30.94 7.88 -7.55
C SER A 98 -29.78 8.80 -7.95
N PHE A 99 -29.77 9.19 -9.23
CA PHE A 99 -28.86 10.19 -9.77
C PHE A 99 -29.40 11.60 -9.55
N HIS A 100 -28.49 12.49 -9.21
CA HIS A 100 -28.71 13.93 -9.06
C HIS A 100 -27.68 14.71 -9.87
N THR A 101 -27.94 15.99 -10.11
CA THR A 101 -27.05 16.88 -10.83
C THR A 101 -26.85 18.20 -10.08
N VAL A 102 -25.64 18.76 -10.20
CA VAL A 102 -25.28 20.10 -9.71
C VAL A 102 -24.62 20.85 -10.85
N ALA A 103 -25.18 21.98 -11.25
CA ALA A 103 -24.53 22.87 -12.21
C ALA A 103 -23.25 23.46 -11.59
N MET A 104 -22.19 23.57 -12.38
CA MET A 104 -20.95 24.21 -11.97
C MET A 104 -20.89 25.64 -12.54
N ASN A 105 -20.31 26.55 -11.77
CA ASN A 105 -20.08 27.92 -12.19
C ASN A 105 -18.60 28.17 -12.39
N TRP A 106 -18.26 28.98 -13.40
CA TRP A 106 -16.91 29.50 -13.56
C TRP A 106 -16.49 30.25 -12.29
N SER A 107 -15.30 30.04 -11.82
CA SER A 107 -14.79 30.59 -10.55
C SER A 107 -13.60 31.51 -10.73
N SER A 108 -12.58 31.08 -11.47
CA SER A 108 -11.33 31.83 -11.66
C SER A 108 -10.48 31.23 -12.75
N ASN A 109 -9.44 31.96 -13.16
CA ASN A 109 -8.32 31.44 -13.95
C ASN A 109 -7.18 30.99 -13.02
N ASP A 110 -6.25 30.19 -13.57
CA ASP A 110 -4.98 29.92 -12.90
C ASP A 110 -3.98 31.09 -13.05
N ALA A 111 -2.84 31.00 -12.36
CA ALA A 111 -1.81 32.03 -12.37
C ALA A 111 -1.16 32.22 -13.78
N THR A 112 -1.18 31.22 -14.63
CA THR A 112 -0.65 31.30 -16.00
C THR A 112 -1.63 31.91 -16.98
N GLY A 113 -2.92 32.00 -16.60
CA GLY A 113 -4.00 32.41 -17.50
C GLY A 113 -4.30 31.38 -18.61
N THR A 114 -3.90 30.11 -18.41
CA THR A 114 -4.05 29.02 -19.39
C THR A 114 -5.30 28.17 -19.13
N VAL A 115 -5.74 28.08 -17.87
CA VAL A 115 -6.87 27.22 -17.48
C VAL A 115 -7.93 27.99 -16.69
N ASP A 116 -9.16 27.48 -16.78
CA ASP A 116 -10.33 27.89 -16.00
C ASP A 116 -10.62 26.87 -14.91
N TYR A 117 -11.12 27.37 -13.76
CA TYR A 117 -11.67 26.56 -12.68
C TYR A 117 -13.18 26.77 -12.57
N TRP A 118 -13.91 25.64 -12.56
CA TRP A 118 -15.33 25.59 -12.38
C TRP A 118 -15.67 24.95 -11.04
N LYS A 119 -16.66 25.46 -10.30
CA LYS A 119 -17.02 24.96 -8.96
C LYS A 119 -18.49 24.60 -8.86
N GLY A 120 -18.77 23.48 -8.18
CA GLY A 120 -20.11 23.04 -7.81
C GLY A 120 -20.08 22.40 -6.43
N THR A 121 -21.19 22.47 -5.69
CA THR A 121 -21.26 21.95 -4.31
C THR A 121 -22.28 20.86 -4.19
N ILE A 122 -21.85 19.65 -3.85
CA ILE A 122 -22.72 18.53 -3.48
C ILE A 122 -23.23 18.76 -2.06
N PRO A 123 -24.56 18.74 -1.81
CA PRO A 123 -25.12 18.94 -0.48
C PRO A 123 -24.64 17.91 0.54
N ALA A 124 -24.63 18.32 1.82
CA ALA A 124 -24.35 17.46 2.95
C ALA A 124 -25.36 16.29 3.02
N SER A 125 -24.84 15.11 3.37
CA SER A 125 -25.66 13.89 3.55
C SER A 125 -24.83 12.84 4.27
N ALA A 126 -25.46 11.93 4.99
CA ALA A 126 -24.81 10.78 5.61
C ALA A 126 -24.56 9.61 4.63
N SER A 127 -25.18 9.64 3.43
CA SER A 127 -25.04 8.58 2.43
C SER A 127 -23.81 8.76 1.55
N GLN A 128 -23.25 7.64 1.09
CA GLN A 128 -22.15 7.62 0.12
C GLN A 128 -22.61 8.17 -1.22
N LYS A 129 -21.70 8.84 -1.92
CA LYS A 129 -21.95 9.36 -3.27
C LYS A 129 -20.82 8.96 -4.20
N TYR A 130 -21.20 8.70 -5.45
CA TYR A 130 -20.32 8.38 -6.56
C TYR A 130 -20.55 9.41 -7.64
N TYR A 131 -19.53 10.16 -8.08
CA TYR A 131 -19.73 11.28 -8.98
C TYR A 131 -18.77 11.32 -10.16
N ARG A 132 -19.22 11.99 -11.20
CA ARG A 132 -18.52 12.28 -12.46
C ARG A 132 -18.90 13.67 -12.95
N PHE A 133 -18.11 14.20 -13.87
CA PHE A 133 -18.36 15.47 -14.51
C PHE A 133 -18.87 15.25 -15.93
N GLN A 134 -19.91 15.99 -16.30
CA GLN A 134 -20.37 16.19 -17.69
C GLN A 134 -19.93 17.58 -18.11
N ILE A 135 -19.24 17.68 -19.24
CA ILE A 135 -18.61 18.90 -19.75
C ILE A 135 -19.12 19.11 -21.18
N ASN A 136 -19.64 20.31 -21.45
CA ASN A 136 -20.22 20.62 -22.76
C ASN A 136 -19.53 21.82 -23.40
N ASP A 137 -19.31 21.71 -24.72
CA ASP A 137 -19.01 22.84 -25.60
C ASP A 137 -19.85 22.76 -26.86
N GLY A 138 -20.76 23.69 -27.05
CA GLY A 138 -21.73 23.66 -28.14
C GLY A 138 -22.54 22.35 -28.13
N THR A 139 -22.38 21.55 -29.19
CA THR A 139 -23.02 20.23 -29.33
C THR A 139 -22.11 19.07 -28.85
N SER A 140 -20.86 19.34 -28.49
CA SER A 140 -19.92 18.35 -28.00
C SER A 140 -20.09 18.12 -26.50
N THR A 141 -20.01 16.85 -26.07
CA THR A 141 -20.04 16.46 -24.66
C THR A 141 -18.84 15.56 -24.36
N ALA A 142 -18.12 15.88 -23.30
CA ALA A 142 -17.10 15.02 -22.71
C ALA A 142 -17.47 14.67 -21.28
N TRP A 143 -16.90 13.59 -20.77
CA TRP A 143 -17.06 13.12 -19.41
C TRP A 143 -15.69 12.96 -18.74
N LEU A 144 -15.65 13.21 -17.44
CA LEU A 144 -14.48 12.98 -16.61
C LEU A 144 -14.88 12.25 -15.32
N ASN A 145 -14.20 11.15 -15.02
CA ASN A 145 -14.29 10.46 -13.73
C ASN A 145 -12.89 10.03 -13.23
N ALA A 146 -12.80 9.24 -12.17
CA ALA A 146 -11.51 8.81 -11.62
C ALA A 146 -10.70 7.92 -12.58
N ALA A 147 -11.37 7.21 -13.50
CA ALA A 147 -10.72 6.40 -14.52
C ALA A 147 -10.18 7.22 -15.71
N GLY A 148 -10.63 8.49 -15.87
CA GLY A 148 -10.17 9.40 -16.92
C GLY A 148 -11.30 10.02 -17.72
N THR A 149 -10.97 10.50 -18.94
CA THR A 149 -11.89 11.17 -19.86
C THR A 149 -12.54 10.20 -20.85
N SER A 150 -13.77 10.50 -21.27
CA SER A 150 -14.50 9.73 -22.29
C SER A 150 -15.46 10.61 -23.09
N SER A 151 -15.82 10.19 -24.31
CA SER A 151 -16.82 10.85 -25.17
C SER A 151 -18.26 10.42 -24.87
N SER A 152 -18.44 9.37 -24.07
CA SER A 152 -19.73 8.87 -23.62
C SER A 152 -19.79 8.77 -22.11
N GLU A 153 -20.98 8.79 -21.52
CA GLU A 153 -21.14 8.63 -20.08
C GLU A 153 -20.54 7.31 -19.59
N PRO A 154 -19.55 7.36 -18.67
CA PRO A 154 -18.92 6.15 -18.14
C PRO A 154 -19.91 5.37 -17.25
N SER A 155 -19.81 4.04 -17.27
CA SER A 155 -20.66 3.15 -16.45
C SER A 155 -20.02 2.78 -15.11
N SER A 156 -18.73 3.12 -14.89
CA SER A 156 -17.96 2.79 -13.69
C SER A 156 -16.77 3.74 -13.54
N GLY A 157 -16.03 3.64 -12.45
CA GLY A 157 -14.84 4.43 -12.19
C GLY A 157 -15.12 5.85 -11.70
N ASP A 158 -16.25 6.05 -11.01
CA ASP A 158 -16.60 7.33 -10.41
C ASP A 158 -15.69 7.70 -9.24
N PHE A 159 -15.60 8.99 -8.97
CA PHE A 159 -15.02 9.50 -7.72
C PHE A 159 -15.93 9.19 -6.53
N PHE A 160 -15.37 9.15 -5.34
CA PHE A 160 -16.08 8.76 -4.11
C PHE A 160 -16.23 9.95 -3.16
N ILE A 161 -17.36 10.02 -2.47
CA ILE A 161 -17.55 10.78 -1.22
C ILE A 161 -18.16 9.82 -0.20
N ILE A 162 -17.41 9.57 0.89
CA ILE A 162 -17.82 8.64 1.96
C ILE A 162 -17.88 9.42 3.27
N PRO A 163 -19.04 9.98 3.64
CA PRO A 163 -19.18 10.81 4.84
C PRO A 163 -18.90 10.02 6.12
N GLY A 164 -18.11 10.61 7.01
CA GLY A 164 -17.73 9.99 8.29
C GLY A 164 -16.63 8.94 8.21
N PHE A 165 -16.10 8.66 7.02
CA PHE A 165 -14.95 7.77 6.86
C PHE A 165 -13.64 8.55 6.85
N THR A 166 -12.81 8.33 7.86
CA THR A 166 -11.47 8.91 7.98
C THR A 166 -10.42 7.83 8.06
N THR A 167 -9.25 8.11 7.51
CA THR A 167 -8.08 7.24 7.60
C THR A 167 -7.00 7.87 8.48
N PRO A 168 -6.13 7.09 9.15
CA PRO A 168 -5.18 7.63 10.12
C PRO A 168 -4.21 8.64 9.49
N ALA A 169 -4.16 9.85 10.03
CA ALA A 169 -3.28 10.91 9.52
C ALA A 169 -1.79 10.54 9.63
N TRP A 170 -1.41 9.74 10.62
CA TRP A 170 -0.03 9.28 10.80
C TRP A 170 0.39 8.31 9.69
N MET A 171 -0.52 7.49 9.13
CA MET A 171 -0.27 6.68 7.95
C MET A 171 -0.01 7.56 6.71
N LYS A 172 -0.88 8.55 6.45
CA LYS A 172 -0.71 9.49 5.31
C LYS A 172 0.62 10.23 5.35
N ASN A 173 1.10 10.57 6.55
CA ASN A 173 2.29 11.39 6.78
C ASN A 173 3.55 10.58 7.10
N GLY A 174 3.43 9.26 7.28
CA GLY A 174 4.52 8.41 7.70
C GLY A 174 5.26 7.71 6.56
N VAL A 175 6.34 7.05 6.93
CA VAL A 175 7.06 6.05 6.15
C VAL A 175 7.19 4.80 7.00
N MET A 176 6.74 3.68 6.48
CA MET A 176 6.74 2.40 7.19
C MET A 176 8.05 1.64 6.97
N TYR A 177 8.49 0.94 7.99
CA TYR A 177 9.63 0.04 7.96
C TYR A 177 9.18 -1.34 8.44
N GLN A 178 9.13 -2.31 7.52
CA GLN A 178 8.73 -3.68 7.79
C GLN A 178 9.92 -4.51 8.26
N ILE A 179 9.77 -5.21 9.37
CA ILE A 179 10.82 -6.01 10.00
C ILE A 179 10.38 -7.47 10.14
N PHE A 180 11.24 -8.39 9.69
CA PHE A 180 11.18 -9.81 10.04
C PHE A 180 12.11 -10.02 11.26
N PRO A 181 11.58 -10.15 12.49
CA PRO A 181 12.38 -9.97 13.70
C PRO A 181 13.60 -10.88 13.80
N ASP A 182 13.45 -12.19 13.52
CA ASP A 182 14.55 -13.17 13.57
C ASP A 182 15.75 -12.80 12.69
N ARG A 183 15.57 -11.91 11.68
CA ARG A 183 16.56 -11.57 10.65
C ARG A 183 17.08 -10.15 10.72
N PHE A 184 16.61 -9.33 11.67
CA PHE A 184 16.95 -7.91 11.72
C PHE A 184 18.16 -7.61 12.58
N TYR A 185 18.11 -7.93 13.88
CA TYR A 185 19.24 -7.77 14.79
C TYR A 185 19.05 -8.63 16.05
N ASN A 186 20.10 -9.36 16.45
CA ASN A 186 20.11 -10.11 17.70
C ASN A 186 20.50 -9.17 18.84
N GLY A 187 19.53 -8.75 19.64
CA GLY A 187 19.71 -7.84 20.78
C GLY A 187 20.04 -8.56 22.08
N SER A 188 19.68 -9.84 22.17
CA SER A 188 19.89 -10.68 23.36
C SER A 188 20.18 -12.12 22.96
N THR A 189 21.39 -12.59 23.17
CA THR A 189 21.73 -14.00 22.91
C THR A 189 21.15 -14.96 23.97
N ALA A 190 20.55 -14.44 25.06
CA ALA A 190 20.00 -15.26 26.13
C ALA A 190 18.68 -15.95 25.74
N ASN A 191 17.98 -15.44 24.73
CA ASN A 191 16.73 -15.98 24.19
C ASN A 191 16.90 -16.72 22.85
N ASP A 192 18.14 -16.90 22.40
CA ASP A 192 18.45 -17.61 21.15
C ASP A 192 17.92 -19.06 21.19
N VAL A 193 17.23 -19.46 20.13
CA VAL A 193 16.88 -20.87 19.90
C VAL A 193 18.14 -21.66 19.62
N SER A 194 18.36 -22.78 20.32
CA SER A 194 19.52 -23.63 20.13
C SER A 194 19.22 -24.79 19.15
N ASN A 195 20.31 -25.42 18.65
CA ASN A 195 20.18 -26.59 17.78
C ASN A 195 19.48 -27.75 18.53
N GLY A 196 18.43 -28.29 17.92
CA GLY A 196 17.68 -29.42 18.48
C GLY A 196 16.92 -29.10 19.77
N GLN A 197 16.66 -27.83 20.07
CA GLN A 197 15.92 -27.42 21.27
C GLN A 197 14.51 -28.03 21.31
N TYR A 198 13.87 -28.11 20.17
CA TYR A 198 12.61 -28.82 19.95
C TYR A 198 12.51 -29.31 18.50
N THR A 199 11.53 -30.18 18.25
CA THR A 199 11.20 -30.68 16.92
C THR A 199 9.75 -30.35 16.60
N TYR A 200 9.50 -29.72 15.43
CA TYR A 200 8.17 -29.41 14.94
C TYR A 200 8.01 -29.90 13.50
N SER A 201 6.90 -30.57 13.20
CA SER A 201 6.61 -31.15 11.88
C SER A 201 7.78 -31.96 11.30
N GLY A 202 8.53 -32.68 12.17
CA GLY A 202 9.68 -33.51 11.77
C GLY A 202 10.98 -32.71 11.59
N CYS A 203 10.98 -31.43 11.82
CA CYS A 203 12.15 -30.54 11.70
C CYS A 203 12.68 -30.15 13.09
N ALA A 204 13.88 -30.51 13.42
CA ALA A 204 14.58 -30.02 14.61
C ALA A 204 15.05 -28.58 14.36
N THR A 205 15.05 -27.76 15.40
CA THR A 205 15.55 -26.38 15.33
C THR A 205 17.03 -26.31 14.98
N GLU A 206 17.37 -25.35 14.11
CA GLU A 206 18.74 -25.05 13.69
C GLU A 206 19.07 -23.59 14.03
N LYS A 207 20.12 -23.36 14.82
CA LYS A 207 20.68 -22.01 15.03
C LYS A 207 21.79 -21.77 14.00
N HIS A 208 21.60 -20.79 13.15
CA HIS A 208 22.57 -20.38 12.16
C HIS A 208 23.33 -19.12 12.60
N ALA A 209 24.58 -18.98 12.12
CA ALA A 209 25.37 -17.79 12.35
C ALA A 209 24.82 -16.61 11.54
N TRP A 210 24.87 -15.41 12.12
CA TRP A 210 24.43 -14.19 11.43
C TRP A 210 25.18 -13.99 10.11
N GLY A 211 24.45 -13.73 9.02
CA GLY A 211 25.01 -13.60 7.67
C GLY A 211 25.22 -14.91 6.90
N SER A 212 25.00 -16.07 7.53
CA SER A 212 25.11 -17.36 6.84
C SER A 212 23.84 -17.69 6.02
N SER A 213 23.84 -18.86 5.38
CA SER A 213 22.72 -19.34 4.57
C SER A 213 21.42 -19.42 5.39
N VAL A 214 20.32 -18.96 4.79
CA VAL A 214 18.95 -19.05 5.33
C VAL A 214 18.29 -20.40 5.04
N VAL A 215 18.97 -21.25 4.27
CA VAL A 215 18.48 -22.60 3.92
C VAL A 215 18.91 -23.58 5.00
N SER A 216 17.98 -24.42 5.46
CA SER A 216 18.23 -25.49 6.43
C SER A 216 19.28 -26.49 5.92
N ASN A 217 20.10 -27.03 6.83
CA ASN A 217 21.00 -28.14 6.56
C ASN A 217 20.22 -29.45 6.29
N VAL A 218 18.95 -29.51 6.73
CA VAL A 218 18.03 -30.64 6.44
C VAL A 218 17.00 -30.18 5.42
N GLY A 219 16.93 -30.82 4.28
CA GLY A 219 16.05 -30.45 3.18
C GLY A 219 14.59 -30.31 3.63
N GLY A 220 13.96 -29.17 3.28
CA GLY A 220 12.58 -28.87 3.61
C GLY A 220 12.31 -28.28 4.99
N CYS A 221 13.34 -28.08 5.84
CA CYS A 221 13.20 -27.59 7.21
C CYS A 221 13.51 -26.07 7.37
N ASN A 222 13.36 -25.26 6.34
CA ASN A 222 13.71 -23.83 6.37
C ASN A 222 12.97 -23.03 7.45
N THR A 223 11.78 -23.47 7.85
CA THR A 223 10.97 -22.81 8.91
C THR A 223 11.54 -23.03 10.32
N ALA A 224 12.46 -24.00 10.48
CA ALA A 224 13.13 -24.32 11.72
C ALA A 224 14.53 -23.65 11.86
N VAL A 225 14.93 -22.81 10.90
CA VAL A 225 16.24 -22.09 10.90
C VAL A 225 16.10 -20.74 11.59
N PHE A 226 16.80 -20.55 12.71
CA PHE A 226 16.80 -19.34 13.51
C PHE A 226 18.14 -18.60 13.48
N PHE A 227 18.11 -17.27 13.48
CA PHE A 227 19.27 -16.40 13.54
C PHE A 227 19.37 -15.61 14.86
N GLY A 228 18.26 -15.57 15.63
CA GLY A 228 18.21 -14.97 16.95
C GLY A 228 17.96 -13.45 16.94
N GLY A 229 17.51 -12.88 15.84
CA GLY A 229 16.96 -11.52 15.88
C GLY A 229 15.72 -11.47 16.77
N ASP A 230 15.52 -10.36 17.52
CA ASP A 230 14.53 -10.25 18.57
C ASP A 230 13.98 -8.81 18.76
N LEU A 231 13.01 -8.62 19.64
CA LEU A 231 12.42 -7.31 19.92
C LEU A 231 13.42 -6.35 20.60
N SER A 232 14.32 -6.87 21.43
CA SER A 232 15.39 -6.08 22.02
C SER A 232 16.35 -5.55 20.96
N GLY A 233 16.58 -6.35 19.91
CA GLY A 233 17.36 -5.95 18.74
C GLY A 233 16.67 -4.86 17.93
N VAL A 234 15.37 -4.97 17.73
CA VAL A 234 14.59 -3.90 17.08
C VAL A 234 14.70 -2.60 17.88
N ASP A 235 14.54 -2.67 19.22
CA ASP A 235 14.64 -1.51 20.10
C ASP A 235 16.02 -0.85 20.02
N GLN A 236 17.11 -1.62 20.12
CA GLN A 236 18.48 -1.13 19.98
C GLN A 236 18.75 -0.46 18.62
N LYS A 237 17.96 -0.76 17.60
CA LYS A 237 18.10 -0.21 16.24
C LYS A 237 17.08 0.87 15.90
N LEU A 238 16.24 1.32 16.85
CA LEU A 238 15.29 2.40 16.63
C LEU A 238 15.95 3.69 16.12
N GLY A 239 17.15 4.01 16.63
CA GLY A 239 17.93 5.16 16.14
C GLY A 239 18.31 5.04 14.66
N TYR A 240 18.64 3.85 14.18
CA TYR A 240 18.87 3.59 12.77
C TYR A 240 17.58 3.80 11.95
N ILE A 241 16.50 3.18 12.36
CA ILE A 241 15.22 3.25 11.63
C ILE A 241 14.71 4.69 11.57
N LYS A 242 14.66 5.38 12.72
CA LYS A 242 14.03 6.70 12.84
C LYS A 242 14.91 7.86 12.37
N ASN A 243 16.23 7.79 12.55
CA ASN A 243 17.15 8.88 12.23
C ASN A 243 17.98 8.62 10.97
N THR A 244 18.52 7.40 10.80
CA THR A 244 19.37 7.11 9.65
C THR A 244 18.54 6.84 8.40
N VAL A 245 17.50 6.02 8.49
CA VAL A 245 16.56 5.80 7.39
C VAL A 245 15.55 6.94 7.30
N GLY A 246 14.97 7.35 8.43
CA GLY A 246 13.95 8.39 8.53
C GLY A 246 12.51 7.86 8.57
N ALA A 247 12.33 6.54 8.71
CA ALA A 247 11.02 5.90 8.84
C ALA A 247 10.48 6.06 10.27
N ASN A 248 9.16 6.21 10.41
CA ASN A 248 8.52 6.44 11.71
C ASN A 248 7.33 5.51 11.99
N ILE A 249 7.01 4.59 11.09
CA ILE A 249 6.02 3.53 11.32
C ILE A 249 6.77 2.20 11.29
N ILE A 250 6.68 1.42 12.35
CA ILE A 250 7.32 0.11 12.45
C ILE A 250 6.24 -0.95 12.32
N TYR A 251 6.37 -1.80 11.30
CA TYR A 251 5.55 -2.96 11.11
C TYR A 251 6.39 -4.21 11.40
N LEU A 252 5.98 -4.98 12.41
CA LEU A 252 6.60 -6.24 12.78
C LEU A 252 5.84 -7.41 12.14
N ASN A 253 6.52 -8.27 11.40
CA ASN A 253 6.01 -9.60 11.09
C ASN A 253 5.66 -10.34 12.40
N PRO A 254 4.88 -11.45 12.37
CA PRO A 254 4.30 -12.02 13.59
C PRO A 254 5.32 -12.23 14.71
N ILE A 255 4.91 -11.94 15.94
CA ILE A 255 5.78 -11.99 17.14
C ILE A 255 5.25 -12.91 18.24
N PHE A 256 4.06 -13.49 18.04
CA PHE A 256 3.43 -14.33 19.05
C PHE A 256 4.06 -15.72 19.10
N LEU A 257 3.89 -16.39 20.25
CA LEU A 257 4.42 -17.75 20.49
C LEU A 257 4.08 -18.66 19.31
N SER A 258 5.10 -19.31 18.76
CA SER A 258 5.00 -20.14 17.55
C SER A 258 6.26 -20.99 17.37
N PRO A 259 6.16 -22.23 16.84
CA PRO A 259 7.30 -23.12 16.69
C PRO A 259 8.21 -22.76 15.53
N SER A 260 7.77 -21.97 14.54
CA SER A 260 8.55 -21.61 13.37
C SER A 260 9.29 -20.28 13.52
N ASN A 261 10.26 -20.03 12.66
CA ASN A 261 10.98 -18.75 12.61
C ASN A 261 10.12 -17.59 12.08
N HIS A 262 9.06 -17.88 11.29
CA HIS A 262 8.18 -16.87 10.69
C HIS A 262 6.97 -16.50 11.56
N LYS A 263 6.61 -17.33 12.53
CA LYS A 263 5.54 -17.12 13.52
C LYS A 263 4.11 -17.03 12.95
N TYR A 264 3.88 -17.39 11.68
CA TYR A 264 2.51 -17.46 11.11
C TYR A 264 1.71 -18.67 11.60
N ASP A 265 2.31 -19.63 12.25
CA ASP A 265 1.69 -20.80 12.91
C ASP A 265 1.58 -20.56 14.43
N THR A 266 0.79 -19.57 14.82
CA THR A 266 0.64 -19.08 16.21
C THR A 266 0.18 -20.19 17.16
N GLU A 267 0.85 -20.33 18.30
CA GLU A 267 0.49 -21.21 19.43
C GLU A 267 -0.32 -20.52 20.53
N ASP A 268 -0.03 -19.24 20.76
CA ASP A 268 -0.76 -18.40 21.71
C ASP A 268 -0.69 -16.93 21.31
N TYR A 269 -1.82 -16.33 20.99
CA TYR A 269 -1.90 -14.91 20.65
C TYR A 269 -1.61 -13.95 21.82
N MET A 270 -1.65 -14.42 23.08
CA MET A 270 -1.49 -13.57 24.26
C MET A 270 -0.07 -13.58 24.81
N THR A 271 0.82 -14.33 24.20
CA THR A 271 2.21 -14.50 24.63
C THR A 271 3.15 -14.13 23.48
N VAL A 272 4.06 -13.18 23.73
CA VAL A 272 5.21 -12.92 22.82
C VAL A 272 6.13 -14.14 22.86
N ASP A 273 6.60 -14.56 21.68
CA ASP A 273 7.49 -15.70 21.57
C ASP A 273 8.77 -15.52 22.41
N PRO A 274 9.16 -16.50 23.24
CA PRO A 274 10.38 -16.40 24.06
C PRO A 274 11.65 -16.13 23.26
N ALA A 275 11.73 -16.61 22.01
CA ALA A 275 12.87 -16.30 21.12
C ALA A 275 12.91 -14.80 20.72
N PHE A 276 11.80 -14.10 20.86
CA PHE A 276 11.74 -12.66 20.60
C PHE A 276 11.71 -11.82 21.88
N GLY A 277 11.67 -12.46 23.05
CA GLY A 277 11.63 -11.81 24.36
C GLY A 277 10.39 -12.14 25.16
N SER A 278 9.65 -11.15 25.58
CA SER A 278 8.45 -11.31 26.44
C SER A 278 7.42 -10.23 26.17
N ASN A 279 6.24 -10.37 26.78
CA ASN A 279 5.23 -9.33 26.76
C ASN A 279 5.75 -7.98 27.29
N SER A 280 6.61 -7.99 28.32
CA SER A 280 7.24 -6.76 28.83
C SER A 280 8.25 -6.17 27.86
N THR A 281 8.97 -6.99 27.08
CA THR A 281 9.86 -6.51 26.03
C THR A 281 9.06 -5.76 24.94
N LEU A 282 7.90 -6.29 24.53
CA LEU A 282 7.02 -5.61 23.58
C LEU A 282 6.48 -4.29 24.13
N GLN A 283 6.11 -4.25 25.43
CA GLN A 283 5.63 -3.02 26.08
C GLN A 283 6.71 -1.94 26.09
N THR A 284 7.95 -2.30 26.40
CA THR A 284 9.11 -1.39 26.36
C THR A 284 9.33 -0.89 24.92
N LEU A 285 9.44 -1.80 23.97
CA LEU A 285 9.63 -1.43 22.56
C LEU A 285 8.52 -0.47 22.05
N SER A 286 7.25 -0.75 22.40
CA SER A 286 6.15 0.14 22.02
C SER A 286 6.29 1.55 22.62
N ALA A 287 6.67 1.63 23.91
CA ALA A 287 6.91 2.91 24.58
C ALA A 287 8.08 3.68 23.93
N ASP A 288 9.16 2.99 23.56
CA ASP A 288 10.35 3.60 22.94
C ASP A 288 10.09 4.01 21.48
N ILE A 289 9.26 3.27 20.74
CA ILE A 289 8.78 3.68 19.43
C ILE A 289 8.00 5.00 19.54
N HIS A 290 7.10 5.13 20.50
CA HIS A 290 6.31 6.35 20.72
C HIS A 290 7.13 7.52 21.28
N SER A 291 8.27 7.22 21.91
CA SER A 291 9.17 8.22 22.47
C SER A 291 9.86 9.03 21.35
N THR A 292 10.14 10.30 21.67
CA THR A 292 10.95 11.17 20.81
C THR A 292 12.46 11.11 21.12
N ALA A 293 12.88 10.26 22.07
CA ALA A 293 14.30 10.15 22.46
C ALA A 293 15.20 9.62 21.32
N ASN A 294 14.67 8.70 20.50
CA ASN A 294 15.40 8.09 19.40
C ASN A 294 14.93 8.62 18.01
N GLY A 295 14.45 9.86 17.92
CA GLY A 295 13.98 10.46 16.68
C GLY A 295 12.52 10.92 16.75
N PRO A 296 11.83 11.17 15.64
CA PRO A 296 10.42 11.59 15.66
C PRO A 296 9.55 10.53 16.34
N LYS A 297 8.39 10.94 16.90
CA LYS A 297 7.39 10.00 17.43
C LYS A 297 7.09 8.94 16.36
N GLY A 298 7.17 7.67 16.76
CA GLY A 298 6.84 6.54 15.89
C GLY A 298 5.48 5.93 16.19
N TYR A 299 5.12 4.92 15.38
CA TYR A 299 3.88 4.15 15.45
C TYR A 299 4.19 2.68 15.25
N LEU A 300 3.43 1.79 15.90
CA LEU A 300 3.65 0.34 15.86
C LEU A 300 2.45 -0.38 15.26
N ILE A 301 2.69 -1.16 14.21
CA ILE A 301 1.74 -2.09 13.60
C ILE A 301 2.20 -3.51 13.90
N LEU A 302 1.31 -4.37 14.39
CA LEU A 302 1.54 -5.79 14.54
C LEU A 302 0.83 -6.59 13.45
N ASP A 303 1.36 -7.78 13.16
CA ASP A 303 0.77 -8.74 12.23
C ASP A 303 -0.31 -9.57 12.94
N GLY A 304 -1.55 -9.48 12.47
CA GLY A 304 -2.70 -10.20 12.98
C GLY A 304 -3.00 -11.45 12.16
N VAL A 305 -2.46 -12.58 12.56
CA VAL A 305 -2.69 -13.89 11.91
C VAL A 305 -4.00 -14.47 12.42
N PHE A 306 -5.12 -13.93 11.95
CA PHE A 306 -6.45 -14.28 12.49
C PHE A 306 -7.25 -15.24 11.61
N ASN A 307 -6.75 -15.61 10.43
CA ASN A 307 -7.40 -16.61 9.57
C ASN A 307 -7.26 -18.04 10.11
N HIS A 308 -6.13 -18.37 10.73
CA HIS A 308 -5.75 -19.71 11.18
C HIS A 308 -4.89 -19.64 12.44
N THR A 309 -4.66 -20.78 13.06
CA THR A 309 -3.65 -20.96 14.13
C THR A 309 -2.58 -21.94 13.64
N GLY A 310 -1.51 -22.12 14.42
CA GLY A 310 -0.69 -23.33 14.33
C GLY A 310 -1.48 -24.56 14.80
N ASP A 311 -1.10 -25.75 14.35
CA ASP A 311 -1.65 -27.00 14.88
C ASP A 311 -1.15 -27.32 16.30
N THR A 312 -0.17 -26.57 16.77
CA THR A 312 0.34 -26.55 18.15
C THR A 312 -0.41 -25.57 19.06
N HIS A 313 -1.32 -24.73 18.51
CA HIS A 313 -2.06 -23.74 19.30
C HIS A 313 -2.86 -24.40 20.43
N LYS A 314 -2.86 -23.80 21.62
CA LYS A 314 -3.60 -24.31 22.78
C LYS A 314 -5.10 -24.61 22.55
N TRP A 315 -5.72 -24.01 21.56
CA TRP A 315 -7.10 -24.32 21.16
C TRP A 315 -7.21 -25.58 20.29
N PHE A 316 -6.11 -25.96 19.57
CA PHE A 316 -6.09 -27.13 18.68
C PHE A 316 -5.33 -28.30 19.28
N ASP A 317 -4.09 -28.09 19.69
CA ASP A 317 -3.15 -28.94 20.39
C ASP A 317 -2.98 -30.37 19.81
N ARG A 318 -2.54 -30.43 18.56
CA ARG A 318 -2.33 -31.70 17.84
C ARG A 318 -1.31 -32.62 18.50
N TYR A 319 -0.33 -32.05 19.21
CA TYR A 319 0.82 -32.77 19.76
C TYR A 319 0.79 -32.93 21.27
N ASN A 320 -0.31 -32.51 21.93
CA ASN A 320 -0.44 -32.50 23.41
C ASN A 320 0.72 -31.73 24.08
N TRP A 321 1.03 -30.55 23.55
CA TRP A 321 2.04 -29.68 24.15
C TRP A 321 1.50 -28.90 25.36
N TRP A 322 0.18 -28.73 25.41
CA TRP A 322 -0.50 -27.98 26.46
C TRP A 322 -1.16 -28.91 27.49
N THR A 323 -0.34 -29.59 28.33
CA THR A 323 -0.79 -30.65 29.23
C THR A 323 -1.90 -30.27 30.23
N SER A 324 -2.17 -28.96 30.43
CA SER A 324 -3.25 -28.45 31.31
C SER A 324 -4.49 -28.03 30.52
N ILE A 325 -4.51 -28.14 29.21
CA ILE A 325 -5.58 -27.72 28.31
C ILE A 325 -5.89 -28.92 27.39
N THR A 326 -7.15 -29.16 27.12
CA THR A 326 -7.54 -30.15 26.10
C THR A 326 -7.92 -29.42 24.83
N GLY A 327 -7.12 -29.54 23.80
CA GLY A 327 -7.34 -28.93 22.48
C GLY A 327 -8.45 -29.62 21.66
N ALA A 328 -8.88 -28.96 20.59
CA ALA A 328 -9.93 -29.47 19.70
C ALA A 328 -9.53 -30.76 18.96
N TYR A 329 -8.24 -30.93 18.67
CA TYR A 329 -7.72 -32.14 18.01
C TYR A 329 -7.73 -33.34 18.95
N GLU A 330 -7.55 -33.13 20.25
CA GLU A 330 -7.45 -34.19 21.25
C GLU A 330 -8.82 -34.77 21.64
N SER A 331 -9.87 -33.94 21.67
CA SER A 331 -11.20 -34.36 22.08
C SER A 331 -12.33 -33.55 21.43
N GLN A 332 -13.39 -34.25 21.04
CA GLN A 332 -14.65 -33.60 20.61
C GLN A 332 -15.39 -32.91 21.76
N SER A 333 -15.07 -33.24 23.02
CA SER A 333 -15.58 -32.57 24.20
C SER A 333 -14.75 -31.36 24.63
N SER A 334 -13.68 -31.03 23.93
CA SER A 334 -12.88 -29.83 24.18
C SER A 334 -13.74 -28.55 24.12
N PRO A 335 -13.54 -27.59 25.04
CA PRO A 335 -14.20 -26.28 24.95
C PRO A 335 -13.84 -25.51 23.67
N TYR A 336 -12.79 -25.91 23.00
CA TYR A 336 -12.30 -25.30 21.75
C TYR A 336 -12.73 -26.07 20.49
N PHE A 337 -13.51 -27.16 20.61
CA PHE A 337 -13.91 -27.97 19.46
C PHE A 337 -14.62 -27.13 18.38
N SER A 338 -15.51 -26.21 18.79
CA SER A 338 -16.25 -25.34 17.89
C SER A 338 -15.41 -24.21 17.26
N TYR A 339 -14.14 -24.03 17.68
CA TYR A 339 -13.24 -23.03 17.10
C TYR A 339 -12.74 -23.44 15.71
N PHE A 340 -12.91 -24.70 15.34
CA PHE A 340 -12.44 -25.28 14.09
C PHE A 340 -13.55 -26.07 13.38
N ASN A 341 -13.40 -26.23 12.06
CA ASN A 341 -14.33 -27.00 11.21
C ASN A 341 -13.73 -28.34 10.88
N PHE A 342 -14.22 -29.42 11.50
CA PHE A 342 -13.84 -30.80 11.19
C PHE A 342 -14.85 -31.39 10.21
N GLN A 343 -14.36 -31.91 9.08
CA GLN A 343 -15.13 -32.74 8.16
C GLN A 343 -15.14 -34.20 8.63
N SER A 344 -14.01 -34.67 9.18
CA SER A 344 -13.86 -35.98 9.84
C SER A 344 -12.82 -35.89 10.93
N TRP A 345 -13.28 -35.86 12.19
CA TRP A 345 -12.41 -35.72 13.36
C TRP A 345 -11.55 -36.99 13.58
N PRO A 346 -10.27 -36.85 14.01
CA PRO A 346 -9.56 -35.59 14.22
C PRO A 346 -8.77 -35.11 12.98
N ASN A 347 -8.63 -35.92 11.93
CA ASN A 347 -7.59 -35.75 10.91
C ASN A 347 -8.01 -34.93 9.69
N THR A 348 -9.32 -34.67 9.48
CA THR A 348 -9.79 -33.90 8.34
C THR A 348 -10.51 -32.66 8.82
N TYR A 349 -9.92 -31.51 8.59
CA TYR A 349 -10.42 -30.20 9.01
C TYR A 349 -10.05 -29.12 7.99
N SER A 350 -10.75 -27.99 8.06
CA SER A 350 -10.43 -26.82 7.24
C SER A 350 -9.06 -26.27 7.63
N ALA A 351 -8.18 -26.10 6.63
CA ALA A 351 -6.82 -25.62 6.81
C ALA A 351 -6.48 -24.56 5.75
N PHE A 352 -5.61 -23.62 6.07
CA PHE A 352 -5.16 -22.56 5.16
C PHE A 352 -4.41 -23.19 3.99
N PHE A 353 -4.93 -23.01 2.76
CA PHE A 353 -4.45 -23.68 1.53
C PHE A 353 -4.23 -25.21 1.65
N GLY A 354 -4.93 -25.87 2.58
CA GLY A 354 -4.78 -27.31 2.80
C GLY A 354 -3.57 -27.71 3.64
N PHE A 355 -2.81 -26.77 4.18
CA PHE A 355 -1.70 -27.06 5.09
C PHE A 355 -2.22 -27.49 6.46
N SER A 356 -2.10 -28.77 6.78
CA SER A 356 -2.60 -29.34 8.04
C SER A 356 -1.97 -28.74 9.30
N SER A 357 -0.80 -28.10 9.16
CA SER A 357 -0.17 -27.32 10.25
C SER A 357 -0.83 -25.99 10.55
N MET A 358 -1.80 -25.55 9.71
CA MET A 358 -2.47 -24.24 9.80
C MET A 358 -4.00 -24.41 9.82
N PRO A 359 -4.61 -24.98 10.88
CA PRO A 359 -6.06 -25.16 10.99
C PRO A 359 -6.77 -23.80 11.00
N LYS A 360 -7.76 -23.63 10.09
CA LYS A 360 -8.54 -22.40 9.98
C LYS A 360 -9.49 -22.23 11.16
N LEU A 361 -9.57 -21.00 11.65
CA LEU A 361 -10.54 -20.61 12.66
C LEU A 361 -11.96 -20.56 12.08
N ASN A 362 -12.92 -21.05 12.85
CA ASN A 362 -14.34 -21.06 12.50
C ASN A 362 -15.04 -19.80 13.06
N TYR A 363 -15.16 -18.77 12.25
CA TYR A 363 -15.85 -17.56 12.65
C TYR A 363 -17.38 -17.72 12.70
N GLY A 364 -17.96 -18.66 11.96
CA GLY A 364 -19.36 -19.07 12.04
C GLY A 364 -20.37 -17.91 12.14
N ALA A 365 -21.44 -18.11 12.92
CA ALA A 365 -22.46 -17.09 13.15
C ALA A 365 -21.92 -15.90 13.98
N THR A 366 -22.59 -14.75 13.84
CA THR A 366 -22.33 -13.55 14.67
C THR A 366 -22.34 -13.90 16.16
N GLY A 367 -21.33 -13.39 16.89
CA GLY A 367 -21.17 -13.65 18.32
C GLY A 367 -20.57 -15.01 18.65
N SER A 368 -20.01 -15.73 17.67
CA SER A 368 -19.31 -16.99 17.91
C SER A 368 -18.17 -16.83 18.92
N VAL A 369 -17.77 -17.94 19.53
CA VAL A 369 -16.65 -17.96 20.50
C VAL A 369 -15.34 -17.45 19.89
N VAL A 370 -15.09 -17.75 18.60
CA VAL A 370 -13.91 -17.26 17.88
C VAL A 370 -13.96 -15.75 17.70
N ARG A 371 -15.09 -15.19 17.25
CA ARG A 371 -15.27 -13.72 17.12
C ARG A 371 -15.02 -13.02 18.45
N ASN A 372 -15.57 -13.59 19.55
CA ASN A 372 -15.34 -13.05 20.89
C ASN A 372 -13.88 -13.13 21.33
N ALA A 373 -13.18 -14.22 21.05
CA ALA A 373 -11.78 -14.41 21.40
C ALA A 373 -10.86 -13.45 20.62
N ILE A 374 -11.09 -13.27 19.32
CA ILE A 374 -10.23 -12.49 18.46
C ILE A 374 -10.50 -10.98 18.59
N TYR A 375 -11.78 -10.53 18.53
CA TYR A 375 -12.08 -9.08 18.55
C TYR A 375 -13.30 -8.65 19.39
N GLY A 376 -14.23 -9.56 19.72
CA GLY A 376 -15.52 -9.18 20.31
C GLY A 376 -15.43 -8.79 21.77
N SER A 377 -14.81 -9.62 22.62
CA SER A 377 -14.74 -9.38 24.07
C SER A 377 -13.83 -8.20 24.44
N THR A 378 -13.96 -7.70 25.67
CA THR A 378 -13.10 -6.61 26.17
C THR A 378 -11.65 -7.03 26.37
N THR A 379 -11.38 -8.32 26.47
CA THR A 379 -10.07 -8.97 26.64
C THR A 379 -9.67 -9.76 25.38
N SER A 380 -10.33 -9.51 24.25
CA SER A 380 -9.98 -10.11 22.96
C SER A 380 -8.57 -9.73 22.54
N VAL A 381 -7.97 -10.56 21.70
CA VAL A 381 -6.61 -10.35 21.18
C VAL A 381 -6.48 -8.93 20.62
N VAL A 382 -7.33 -8.56 19.66
CA VAL A 382 -7.28 -7.26 18.97
C VAL A 382 -7.34 -6.10 19.95
N LYS A 383 -8.27 -6.12 20.92
CA LYS A 383 -8.44 -5.00 21.85
C LYS A 383 -7.38 -4.94 22.93
N THR A 384 -6.80 -6.08 23.32
CA THR A 384 -5.76 -6.13 24.36
C THR A 384 -4.51 -5.39 23.91
N TYR A 385 -4.02 -5.64 22.70
CA TYR A 385 -2.80 -5.01 22.21
C TYR A 385 -2.99 -3.52 21.85
N LEU A 386 -4.20 -3.09 21.50
CA LEU A 386 -4.51 -1.67 21.28
C LEU A 386 -4.55 -0.84 22.58
N LYS A 387 -4.69 -1.49 23.73
CA LYS A 387 -4.74 -0.84 25.04
C LYS A 387 -3.36 -0.80 25.71
N ALA A 388 -3.20 0.13 26.66
CA ALA A 388 -2.07 0.10 27.57
C ALA A 388 -2.02 -1.25 28.32
N PRO A 389 -0.81 -1.78 28.56
CA PRO A 389 0.52 -1.18 28.34
C PRO A 389 1.11 -1.40 26.93
N TYR A 390 0.45 -2.15 26.04
CA TYR A 390 0.98 -2.42 24.69
C TYR A 390 0.81 -1.22 23.75
N SER A 391 -0.38 -0.65 23.70
CA SER A 391 -0.70 0.60 22.97
C SER A 391 -0.25 0.62 21.52
N ILE A 392 -0.43 -0.49 20.78
CA ILE A 392 -0.10 -0.51 19.36
C ILE A 392 -1.03 0.43 18.58
N ASP A 393 -0.58 0.90 17.41
CA ASP A 393 -1.29 1.87 16.59
C ASP A 393 -2.08 1.24 15.44
N GLY A 394 -1.89 -0.03 15.17
CA GLY A 394 -2.63 -0.70 14.09
C GLY A 394 -2.35 -2.19 13.98
N TRP A 395 -3.15 -2.81 13.11
CA TRP A 395 -3.03 -4.21 12.73
C TRP A 395 -2.84 -4.36 11.22
N ARG A 396 -1.84 -5.08 10.79
CA ARG A 396 -1.84 -5.68 9.45
C ARG A 396 -2.54 -7.03 9.57
N LEU A 397 -3.54 -7.27 8.76
CA LEU A 397 -4.32 -8.50 8.76
C LEU A 397 -3.74 -9.48 7.75
N ASP A 398 -3.18 -10.58 8.25
CA ASP A 398 -2.67 -11.69 7.45
C ASP A 398 -3.81 -12.43 6.75
N ALA A 399 -3.61 -12.80 5.48
CA ALA A 399 -4.58 -13.56 4.69
C ALA A 399 -6.03 -13.04 4.83
N ALA A 400 -6.20 -11.72 4.83
CA ALA A 400 -7.42 -11.05 5.26
C ALA A 400 -8.67 -11.45 4.46
N GLU A 401 -8.52 -11.72 3.16
CA GLU A 401 -9.62 -12.19 2.29
C GLU A 401 -10.09 -13.62 2.60
N TYR A 402 -9.26 -14.39 3.34
CA TYR A 402 -9.53 -15.80 3.65
C TYR A 402 -10.15 -16.01 5.03
N ILE A 403 -10.36 -14.97 5.83
CA ILE A 403 -10.93 -15.06 7.19
C ILE A 403 -12.43 -15.38 7.09
N ASP A 404 -12.71 -16.69 6.95
CA ASP A 404 -14.07 -17.21 6.81
C ASP A 404 -14.04 -18.75 6.96
N ALA A 405 -15.09 -19.31 7.55
CA ALA A 405 -15.18 -20.74 7.77
C ALA A 405 -15.37 -21.57 6.49
N GLY A 406 -16.03 -21.02 5.49
CA GLY A 406 -16.41 -21.72 4.26
C GLY A 406 -15.75 -21.21 2.99
N GLY A 407 -15.10 -20.06 3.03
CA GLY A 407 -14.62 -19.34 1.86
C GLY A 407 -13.28 -19.86 1.32
N ASN A 408 -13.13 -19.68 0.02
CA ASN A 408 -11.86 -19.83 -0.67
C ASN A 408 -11.13 -18.50 -0.87
N GLY A 409 -11.52 -17.47 -0.09
CA GLY A 409 -11.09 -16.09 -0.25
C GLY A 409 -11.95 -15.29 -1.25
N GLY A 410 -11.74 -13.99 -1.28
CA GLY A 410 -12.41 -13.09 -2.21
C GLY A 410 -13.61 -12.34 -1.61
N ASP A 411 -14.47 -11.82 -2.47
CA ASP A 411 -15.63 -10.99 -2.11
C ASP A 411 -16.77 -11.84 -1.53
N ASP A 412 -16.62 -12.24 -0.25
CA ASP A 412 -17.55 -13.08 0.50
C ASP A 412 -18.28 -12.27 1.58
N ALA A 413 -19.61 -12.37 1.64
CA ALA A 413 -20.45 -11.60 2.56
C ALA A 413 -20.11 -11.87 4.05
N THR A 414 -19.69 -13.08 4.39
CA THR A 414 -19.28 -13.44 5.76
C THR A 414 -17.96 -12.79 6.11
N ASN A 415 -16.99 -12.78 5.19
CA ASN A 415 -15.72 -12.09 5.35
C ASN A 415 -15.97 -10.58 5.57
N HIS A 416 -16.76 -9.93 4.73
CA HIS A 416 -17.12 -8.51 4.89
C HIS A 416 -17.77 -8.20 6.24
N GLN A 417 -18.66 -9.09 6.72
CA GLN A 417 -19.27 -8.94 8.05
C GLN A 417 -18.20 -9.01 9.14
N ILE A 418 -17.30 -9.98 9.09
CA ILE A 418 -16.20 -10.13 10.05
C ILE A 418 -15.31 -8.89 10.06
N MET A 419 -14.95 -8.37 8.89
CA MET A 419 -14.11 -7.17 8.77
C MET A 419 -14.81 -5.92 9.31
N THR A 420 -16.12 -5.78 9.08
CA THR A 420 -16.92 -4.69 9.66
C THR A 420 -16.97 -4.76 11.19
N GLU A 421 -17.16 -5.96 11.75
CA GLU A 421 -17.16 -6.17 13.21
C GLU A 421 -15.75 -5.91 13.80
N LEU A 422 -14.70 -6.41 13.14
CA LEU A 422 -13.30 -6.19 13.53
C LEU A 422 -12.97 -4.69 13.54
N ARG A 423 -13.33 -3.96 12.46
CA ARG A 423 -13.15 -2.50 12.43
C ARG A 423 -13.85 -1.83 13.59
N SER A 424 -15.12 -2.16 13.83
CA SER A 424 -15.88 -1.62 14.97
C SER A 424 -15.16 -1.87 16.29
N ALA A 425 -14.61 -3.07 16.47
CA ALA A 425 -13.85 -3.44 17.67
C ALA A 425 -12.56 -2.61 17.81
N VAL A 426 -11.77 -2.48 16.74
CA VAL A 426 -10.53 -1.68 16.70
C VAL A 426 -10.84 -0.21 17.00
N LYS A 427 -11.75 0.39 16.25
CA LYS A 427 -12.07 1.82 16.34
C LYS A 427 -12.75 2.18 17.67
N SER A 428 -13.40 1.23 18.34
CA SER A 428 -13.96 1.43 19.69
C SER A 428 -12.88 1.59 20.77
N VAL A 429 -11.67 1.09 20.54
CA VAL A 429 -10.53 1.25 21.46
C VAL A 429 -9.68 2.44 21.07
N ASN A 430 -9.34 2.56 19.80
CA ASN A 430 -8.54 3.66 19.26
C ASN A 430 -9.07 4.04 17.87
N ALA A 431 -9.79 5.15 17.78
CA ALA A 431 -10.35 5.63 16.51
C ALA A 431 -9.27 5.93 15.44
N ASN A 432 -8.03 6.20 15.87
CA ASN A 432 -6.89 6.47 14.99
C ASN A 432 -6.02 5.23 14.70
N ALA A 433 -6.39 4.04 15.20
CA ALA A 433 -5.67 2.83 14.86
C ALA A 433 -5.88 2.47 13.39
N ASP A 434 -4.82 2.00 12.72
CA ASP A 434 -4.88 1.56 11.32
C ASP A 434 -5.32 0.10 11.19
N ILE A 435 -5.99 -0.20 10.10
CA ILE A 435 -6.34 -1.57 9.68
C ILE A 435 -5.85 -1.75 8.26
N LEU A 436 -4.72 -2.41 8.12
CA LEU A 436 -4.06 -2.67 6.85
C LEU A 436 -4.33 -4.13 6.42
N GLY A 437 -5.15 -4.33 5.38
CA GLY A 437 -5.43 -5.67 4.87
C GLY A 437 -4.31 -6.20 3.97
N GLU A 438 -3.93 -7.47 4.12
CA GLU A 438 -3.19 -8.14 3.06
C GLU A 438 -4.15 -8.54 1.95
N PHE A 439 -3.91 -8.00 0.76
CA PHE A 439 -4.64 -8.39 -0.44
C PHE A 439 -3.77 -8.19 -1.68
N TRP A 440 -3.75 -9.19 -2.56
CA TRP A 440 -2.83 -9.21 -3.71
C TRP A 440 -3.42 -8.57 -4.97
N GLY A 441 -4.70 -8.30 -4.99
CA GLY A 441 -5.45 -7.71 -6.09
C GLY A 441 -6.07 -6.36 -5.77
N ASN A 442 -7.22 -6.07 -6.36
CA ASN A 442 -8.01 -4.87 -6.10
C ASN A 442 -8.75 -4.95 -4.76
N ALA A 443 -8.26 -4.24 -3.75
CA ALA A 443 -8.85 -4.18 -2.41
C ALA A 443 -10.08 -3.24 -2.29
N GLY A 444 -10.57 -2.67 -3.41
CA GLY A 444 -11.75 -1.80 -3.42
C GLY A 444 -12.96 -2.35 -2.67
N PRO A 445 -13.34 -3.64 -2.81
CA PRO A 445 -14.46 -4.22 -2.07
C PRO A 445 -14.40 -4.03 -0.55
N TRP A 446 -13.20 -4.05 0.06
CA TRP A 446 -12.98 -3.88 1.51
C TRP A 446 -12.69 -2.45 1.95
N THR A 447 -12.25 -1.57 1.05
CA THR A 447 -11.79 -0.21 1.41
C THR A 447 -12.74 0.91 0.96
N SER A 448 -13.56 0.68 -0.08
CA SER A 448 -14.38 1.74 -0.69
C SER A 448 -15.72 2.01 0.02
N LYS A 449 -16.07 1.24 1.05
CA LYS A 449 -17.30 1.44 1.85
C LYS A 449 -17.06 2.21 3.14
N GLY A 450 -15.80 2.30 3.59
CA GLY A 450 -15.43 2.96 4.84
C GLY A 450 -15.79 2.19 6.11
N THR A 451 -16.21 0.93 5.99
CA THR A 451 -16.68 0.09 7.09
C THR A 451 -15.74 -1.06 7.46
N GLU A 452 -14.64 -1.25 6.72
CA GLU A 452 -13.77 -2.41 6.87
C GLU A 452 -12.31 -1.97 7.04
N TRP A 453 -11.43 -2.10 6.03
CA TRP A 453 -10.02 -1.71 6.14
C TRP A 453 -9.83 -0.20 5.88
N ASP A 454 -8.80 0.38 6.49
CA ASP A 454 -8.36 1.75 6.18
C ASP A 454 -7.55 1.77 4.88
N GLY A 455 -6.74 0.73 4.64
CA GLY A 455 -5.92 0.54 3.46
C GLY A 455 -5.55 -0.92 3.25
N ALA A 456 -4.73 -1.19 2.26
CA ALA A 456 -4.22 -2.53 1.96
C ALA A 456 -2.75 -2.49 1.54
N MET A 457 -2.07 -3.65 1.59
CA MET A 457 -0.78 -3.86 0.96
C MET A 457 -0.94 -3.74 -0.56
N ASN A 458 -0.27 -2.77 -1.18
CA ASN A 458 -0.55 -2.33 -2.55
C ASN A 458 0.20 -3.14 -3.60
N TYR A 459 -0.03 -4.44 -3.65
CA TYR A 459 0.58 -5.34 -4.64
C TYR A 459 0.23 -4.94 -6.08
N ASP A 460 -1.08 -4.82 -6.37
CA ASP A 460 -1.58 -4.54 -7.72
C ASP A 460 -1.38 -3.09 -8.16
N GLY A 461 -1.50 -2.14 -7.25
CA GLY A 461 -1.44 -0.71 -7.57
C GLY A 461 -0.05 -0.09 -7.45
N PHE A 462 0.95 -0.83 -6.93
CA PHE A 462 2.31 -0.32 -6.76
C PHE A 462 3.38 -1.39 -7.04
N THR A 463 3.43 -2.46 -6.26
CA THR A 463 4.55 -3.41 -6.30
C THR A 463 4.72 -4.06 -7.66
N GLN A 464 3.64 -4.53 -8.27
CA GLN A 464 3.66 -5.21 -9.57
C GLN A 464 4.03 -4.25 -10.70
N PRO A 465 3.30 -3.13 -10.93
CA PRO A 465 3.62 -2.25 -12.06
C PRO A 465 5.01 -1.61 -11.94
N VAL A 466 5.47 -1.25 -10.73
CA VAL A 466 6.83 -0.72 -10.52
C VAL A 466 7.89 -1.75 -10.86
N SER A 467 7.68 -3.01 -10.45
CA SER A 467 8.59 -4.10 -10.78
C SER A 467 8.68 -4.34 -12.29
N GLU A 468 7.54 -4.48 -12.96
CA GLU A 468 7.49 -4.76 -14.40
C GLU A 468 8.08 -3.60 -15.22
N TRP A 469 7.79 -2.36 -14.84
CA TRP A 469 8.33 -1.20 -15.55
C TRP A 469 9.83 -1.05 -15.35
N ILE A 470 10.35 -1.11 -14.10
CA ILE A 470 11.76 -0.81 -13.82
C ILE A 470 12.66 -2.01 -14.08
N THR A 471 12.24 -3.22 -13.69
CA THR A 471 13.13 -4.38 -13.72
C THR A 471 12.90 -5.30 -14.91
N GLY A 472 11.74 -5.21 -15.58
CA GLY A 472 11.32 -6.17 -16.59
C GLY A 472 10.93 -7.53 -15.99
N LYS A 473 10.55 -7.56 -14.70
CA LYS A 473 10.14 -8.76 -13.99
C LYS A 473 8.90 -8.49 -13.13
N ASP A 474 8.03 -9.49 -12.97
CA ASP A 474 6.96 -9.47 -11.98
C ASP A 474 7.52 -9.51 -10.55
N TYR A 475 6.65 -9.36 -9.52
CA TYR A 475 7.09 -9.39 -8.12
C TYR A 475 7.63 -10.77 -7.68
N GLY A 476 7.29 -11.86 -8.37
CA GLY A 476 7.82 -13.19 -8.14
C GLY A 476 9.20 -13.41 -8.77
N GLY A 477 9.64 -12.52 -9.67
CA GLY A 477 10.89 -12.61 -10.41
C GLY A 477 10.76 -13.23 -11.81
N GLY A 478 9.55 -13.53 -12.28
CA GLY A 478 9.25 -13.97 -13.64
C GLY A 478 9.44 -12.82 -14.65
N SER A 479 9.75 -13.14 -15.91
CA SER A 479 9.90 -12.11 -16.96
C SER A 479 8.56 -11.45 -17.26
N ALA A 480 8.51 -10.13 -17.08
CA ALA A 480 7.37 -9.27 -17.38
C ALA A 480 7.87 -7.84 -17.58
N SER A 481 7.46 -7.18 -18.66
CA SER A 481 7.88 -5.81 -18.95
C SER A 481 6.72 -5.04 -19.56
N ILE A 482 6.58 -3.78 -19.13
CA ILE A 482 5.55 -2.86 -19.62
C ILE A 482 6.16 -1.54 -20.06
N PRO A 483 5.63 -0.88 -21.11
CA PRO A 483 6.01 0.48 -21.47
C PRO A 483 5.48 1.51 -20.47
N VAL A 484 6.01 2.73 -20.52
CA VAL A 484 5.64 3.83 -19.61
C VAL A 484 4.14 4.17 -19.69
N SER A 485 3.58 4.17 -20.89
CA SER A 485 2.15 4.43 -21.11
C SER A 485 1.25 3.40 -20.44
N GLN A 486 1.65 2.12 -20.46
CA GLN A 486 0.92 1.06 -19.75
C GLN A 486 1.12 1.17 -18.23
N PHE A 487 2.32 1.51 -17.78
CA PHE A 487 2.61 1.78 -16.37
C PHE A 487 1.69 2.88 -15.82
N ASP A 488 1.62 4.05 -16.49
CA ASP A 488 0.73 5.15 -16.09
C ASP A 488 -0.75 4.75 -16.09
N SER A 489 -1.18 4.05 -17.14
CA SER A 489 -2.55 3.56 -17.26
C SER A 489 -2.92 2.59 -16.14
N TRP A 490 -2.02 1.68 -15.76
CA TRP A 490 -2.22 0.73 -14.66
C TRP A 490 -2.35 1.46 -13.33
N LEU A 491 -1.41 2.37 -13.02
CA LEU A 491 -1.47 3.20 -11.80
C LEU A 491 -2.77 4.00 -11.69
N ARG A 492 -3.25 4.58 -12.78
CA ARG A 492 -4.52 5.32 -12.82
C ARG A 492 -5.71 4.40 -12.60
N GLY A 493 -5.74 3.27 -13.31
CA GLY A 493 -6.81 2.26 -13.19
C GLY A 493 -6.96 1.74 -11.77
N THR A 494 -5.84 1.42 -11.11
CA THR A 494 -5.87 0.97 -9.71
C THR A 494 -6.29 2.08 -8.75
N ARG A 495 -5.78 3.30 -8.89
CA ARG A 495 -6.22 4.42 -8.03
C ARG A 495 -7.72 4.67 -8.14
N SER A 496 -8.31 4.52 -9.32
CA SER A 496 -9.76 4.73 -9.52
C SER A 496 -10.67 3.76 -8.75
N ASN A 497 -10.10 2.69 -8.17
CA ASN A 497 -10.84 1.75 -7.34
C ASN A 497 -10.99 2.21 -5.88
N TYR A 498 -10.27 3.25 -5.47
CA TYR A 498 -10.16 3.66 -4.08
C TYR A 498 -10.57 5.11 -3.86
N PRO A 499 -11.28 5.43 -2.76
CA PRO A 499 -11.41 6.80 -2.27
C PRO A 499 -10.04 7.44 -2.04
N THR A 500 -9.93 8.75 -2.21
CA THR A 500 -8.64 9.45 -2.11
C THR A 500 -7.96 9.29 -0.76
N ASN A 501 -8.72 9.32 0.35
CA ASN A 501 -8.15 9.08 1.67
C ASN A 501 -7.58 7.66 1.83
N VAL A 502 -8.18 6.66 1.19
CA VAL A 502 -7.63 5.28 1.12
C VAL A 502 -6.36 5.24 0.29
N GLN A 503 -6.35 5.89 -0.91
CA GLN A 503 -5.15 5.97 -1.74
C GLN A 503 -3.94 6.49 -0.95
N GLN A 504 -4.17 7.44 -0.03
CA GLN A 504 -3.13 8.08 0.78
C GLN A 504 -2.53 7.18 1.86
N VAL A 505 -3.19 6.07 2.24
CA VAL A 505 -2.74 5.12 3.27
C VAL A 505 -2.45 3.72 2.72
N MET A 506 -2.60 3.49 1.42
CA MET A 506 -2.16 2.24 0.78
C MET A 506 -0.67 2.02 1.01
N SER A 507 -0.28 0.82 1.48
CA SER A 507 1.12 0.48 1.76
C SER A 507 1.86 0.18 0.46
N ASN A 508 2.74 1.08 0.03
CA ASN A 508 3.53 0.99 -1.20
C ASN A 508 4.92 0.42 -0.90
N PHE A 509 5.15 -0.83 -1.21
CA PHE A 509 6.42 -1.53 -0.93
C PHE A 509 7.06 -2.07 -2.20
N LEU A 510 8.38 -2.10 -2.21
CA LEU A 510 9.18 -2.70 -3.29
C LEU A 510 9.37 -4.19 -3.07
N SER A 511 9.57 -4.61 -1.81
CA SER A 511 9.75 -5.99 -1.38
C SER A 511 8.92 -6.29 -0.13
N SER A 512 8.69 -7.58 0.12
CA SER A 512 8.18 -8.11 1.39
C SER A 512 8.79 -9.49 1.68
N HIS A 513 8.41 -10.07 2.81
CA HIS A 513 8.82 -11.43 3.17
C HIS A 513 8.18 -12.54 2.30
N ASP A 514 7.23 -12.19 1.42
CA ASP A 514 6.47 -13.13 0.58
C ASP A 514 6.88 -13.11 -0.89
N ILE A 515 7.66 -12.12 -1.32
CA ILE A 515 8.05 -11.95 -2.72
C ILE A 515 9.55 -11.81 -2.88
N THR A 516 10.05 -12.08 -4.08
CA THR A 516 11.45 -11.84 -4.43
C THR A 516 11.84 -10.39 -4.15
N ARG A 517 12.98 -10.14 -3.49
CA ARG A 517 13.44 -8.78 -3.20
C ARG A 517 13.64 -7.96 -4.46
N PHE A 518 13.38 -6.65 -4.39
CA PHE A 518 13.53 -5.74 -5.52
C PHE A 518 14.99 -5.72 -6.02
N GLY A 519 15.98 -5.68 -5.12
CA GLY A 519 17.39 -5.78 -5.48
C GLY A 519 17.72 -7.05 -6.28
N GLY A 520 17.07 -8.18 -5.95
CA GLY A 520 17.20 -9.44 -6.70
C GLY A 520 16.53 -9.38 -8.08
N ARG A 521 15.31 -8.79 -8.17
CA ARG A 521 14.62 -8.56 -9.44
C ARG A 521 15.38 -7.59 -10.35
N ALA A 522 16.01 -6.58 -9.76
CA ALA A 522 16.88 -5.63 -10.45
C ALA A 522 18.22 -6.25 -10.92
N GLY A 523 18.49 -7.51 -10.55
CA GLY A 523 19.77 -8.17 -10.89
C GLY A 523 20.98 -7.59 -10.16
N GLY A 524 20.78 -6.95 -9.02
CA GLY A 524 21.81 -6.25 -8.25
C GLY A 524 22.17 -4.85 -8.79
N ASP A 525 21.45 -4.36 -9.81
CA ASP A 525 21.64 -3.01 -10.33
C ASP A 525 21.08 -1.98 -9.34
N ILE A 526 21.99 -1.33 -8.62
CA ILE A 526 21.64 -0.34 -7.59
C ILE A 526 20.96 0.91 -8.17
N TRP A 527 21.21 1.27 -9.43
CA TRP A 527 20.58 2.42 -10.08
C TRP A 527 19.08 2.21 -10.27
N LYS A 528 18.67 0.97 -10.62
CA LYS A 528 17.25 0.61 -10.66
C LYS A 528 16.59 0.71 -9.28
N THR A 529 17.33 0.37 -8.22
CA THR A 529 16.85 0.58 -6.85
C THR A 529 16.68 2.07 -6.55
N TYR A 530 17.63 2.91 -6.97
CA TYR A 530 17.50 4.37 -6.82
C TYR A 530 16.24 4.89 -7.53
N LEU A 531 16.04 4.52 -8.79
CA LEU A 531 14.85 4.92 -9.54
C LEU A 531 13.55 4.51 -8.83
N ALA A 532 13.49 3.27 -8.30
CA ALA A 532 12.34 2.77 -7.57
C ALA A 532 12.09 3.57 -6.27
N LEU A 533 13.14 3.94 -5.54
CA LEU A 533 13.06 4.77 -4.33
C LEU A 533 12.56 6.19 -4.65
N PHE A 534 13.00 6.81 -5.76
CA PHE A 534 12.45 8.08 -6.22
C PHE A 534 10.94 7.99 -6.41
N PHE A 535 10.47 6.96 -7.12
CA PHE A 535 9.05 6.78 -7.35
C PHE A 535 8.30 6.49 -6.05
N GLN A 536 8.79 5.57 -5.22
CA GLN A 536 8.16 5.18 -3.95
C GLN A 536 7.95 6.38 -3.01
N MET A 537 8.96 7.24 -2.87
CA MET A 537 8.90 8.37 -1.92
C MET A 537 8.10 9.57 -2.44
N THR A 538 7.82 9.64 -3.73
CA THR A 538 7.09 10.76 -4.36
C THR A 538 5.70 10.39 -4.86
N TYR A 539 5.35 9.10 -4.90
CA TYR A 539 4.03 8.61 -5.28
C TYR A 539 2.99 8.74 -4.16
N VAL A 540 1.70 8.59 -4.49
CA VAL A 540 0.57 8.60 -3.56
C VAL A 540 0.56 7.32 -2.73
N GLY A 541 0.32 7.42 -1.43
CA GLY A 541 0.27 6.30 -0.49
C GLY A 541 1.37 6.37 0.58
N THR A 542 1.40 5.39 1.48
CA THR A 542 2.41 5.25 2.53
C THR A 542 3.58 4.42 2.02
N PRO A 543 4.78 5.01 1.81
CA PRO A 543 5.96 4.23 1.44
C PRO A 543 6.28 3.22 2.53
N THR A 544 6.55 1.97 2.12
CA THR A 544 6.91 0.88 3.03
C THR A 544 8.24 0.27 2.60
N ILE A 545 9.23 0.33 3.46
CA ILE A 545 10.57 -0.22 3.25
C ILE A 545 10.61 -1.58 3.95
N TYR A 546 10.81 -2.67 3.23
CA TYR A 546 11.16 -3.94 3.82
C TYR A 546 12.64 -3.89 4.20
N TYR A 547 13.00 -4.26 5.42
CA TYR A 547 14.38 -4.13 5.94
C TYR A 547 15.44 -4.58 4.92
N GLY A 548 16.42 -3.74 4.68
CA GLY A 548 17.48 -3.94 3.69
C GLY A 548 17.19 -3.39 2.30
N ASP A 549 15.94 -3.04 1.95
CA ASP A 549 15.64 -2.42 0.64
C ASP A 549 16.31 -1.05 0.51
N GLU A 550 16.53 -0.34 1.63
CA GLU A 550 17.19 0.96 1.68
C GLU A 550 18.64 0.95 1.20
N TYR A 551 19.29 -0.23 1.16
CA TYR A 551 20.62 -0.39 0.56
C TYR A 551 20.64 -1.37 -0.63
N GLY A 552 19.47 -1.77 -1.14
CA GLY A 552 19.34 -2.65 -2.29
C GLY A 552 19.67 -4.11 -1.98
N MET A 553 19.32 -4.60 -0.79
CA MET A 553 19.51 -5.98 -0.39
C MET A 553 18.90 -6.94 -1.41
N GLN A 554 19.68 -7.93 -1.85
CA GLN A 554 19.25 -8.93 -2.80
C GLN A 554 18.63 -10.14 -2.07
N GLY A 555 17.81 -10.90 -2.79
CA GLY A 555 17.23 -12.16 -2.35
C GLY A 555 16.22 -12.67 -3.38
N GLY A 556 16.17 -13.98 -3.55
CA GLY A 556 15.17 -14.68 -4.38
C GLY A 556 13.85 -14.87 -3.66
N ALA A 557 13.13 -15.94 -4.00
CA ALA A 557 11.93 -16.36 -3.29
C ALA A 557 12.25 -16.87 -1.87
N ASP A 558 11.22 -17.02 -1.02
CA ASP A 558 11.34 -17.63 0.31
C ASP A 558 12.14 -18.96 0.25
N PRO A 559 13.16 -19.16 1.12
CA PRO A 559 13.55 -18.33 2.26
C PRO A 559 14.59 -17.24 1.92
N ASP A 560 15.05 -17.11 0.67
CA ASP A 560 16.18 -16.26 0.29
C ASP A 560 15.87 -14.76 0.40
N ASN A 561 14.61 -14.35 0.30
CA ASN A 561 14.15 -12.99 0.56
C ASN A 561 14.20 -12.58 2.05
N ARG A 562 14.47 -13.54 2.97
CA ARG A 562 14.53 -13.38 4.43
C ARG A 562 15.95 -13.51 4.98
N ARG A 563 16.96 -13.08 4.21
CA ARG A 563 18.36 -13.03 4.68
C ARG A 563 18.48 -12.09 5.88
N THR A 564 19.49 -12.31 6.73
CA THR A 564 19.78 -11.40 7.85
C THR A 564 20.22 -10.03 7.34
N PHE A 565 19.87 -8.98 8.08
CA PHE A 565 20.32 -7.62 7.79
C PHE A 565 21.83 -7.51 7.88
N ASP A 566 22.46 -6.90 6.89
CA ASP A 566 23.91 -6.67 6.90
C ASP A 566 24.23 -5.31 7.53
N TRP A 567 24.57 -5.32 8.81
CA TRP A 567 24.90 -4.12 9.57
C TRP A 567 26.24 -3.48 9.17
N THR A 568 27.03 -4.11 8.33
CA THR A 568 28.24 -3.50 7.79
C THR A 568 27.96 -2.51 6.67
N VAL A 569 26.85 -2.70 5.93
CA VAL A 569 26.41 -1.85 4.81
C VAL A 569 25.21 -0.98 5.15
N GLY A 570 24.40 -1.33 6.13
CA GLY A 570 23.29 -0.55 6.65
C GLY A 570 23.75 0.67 7.44
N SER A 571 24.30 1.66 6.76
CA SER A 571 24.88 2.88 7.35
C SER A 571 24.66 4.07 6.43
N ILE A 572 24.62 5.29 7.00
CA ILE A 572 24.49 6.55 6.24
C ILE A 572 25.69 6.78 5.28
N THR A 573 26.79 6.10 5.49
CA THR A 573 27.93 6.12 4.55
C THR A 573 27.65 5.33 3.27
N ASN A 574 26.64 4.45 3.28
CA ASN A 574 26.13 3.80 2.08
C ASN A 574 25.31 4.79 1.26
N SER A 575 25.63 4.96 -0.01
CA SER A 575 24.98 5.94 -0.90
C SER A 575 23.48 5.70 -1.09
N ALA A 576 23.03 4.45 -1.05
CA ALA A 576 21.62 4.11 -1.16
C ALA A 576 20.84 4.49 0.12
N VAL A 577 21.39 4.21 1.30
CA VAL A 577 20.81 4.63 2.59
C VAL A 577 20.75 6.15 2.66
N ALA A 578 21.83 6.85 2.25
CA ALA A 578 21.86 8.31 2.21
C ALA A 578 20.81 8.90 1.24
N LEU A 579 20.64 8.28 0.08
CA LEU A 579 19.58 8.69 -0.86
C LEU A 579 18.17 8.44 -0.27
N THR A 580 17.95 7.27 0.34
CA THR A 580 16.67 6.94 0.99
C THR A 580 16.33 7.98 2.07
N GLN A 581 17.28 8.29 2.96
CA GLN A 581 17.11 9.34 3.98
C GLN A 581 16.76 10.68 3.35
N LYS A 582 17.49 11.08 2.30
CA LYS A 582 17.23 12.36 1.60
C LYS A 582 15.85 12.41 0.98
N LEU A 583 15.41 11.35 0.31
CA LEU A 583 14.09 11.28 -0.31
C LEU A 583 12.97 11.31 0.74
N ILE A 584 13.15 10.64 1.88
CA ILE A 584 12.20 10.71 3.01
C ILE A 584 12.16 12.12 3.60
N ALA A 585 13.31 12.77 3.77
CA ALA A 585 13.36 14.15 4.24
C ALA A 585 12.64 15.11 3.29
N ILE A 586 12.82 14.95 1.97
CA ILE A 586 12.08 15.70 0.95
C ILE A 586 10.57 15.44 1.06
N ARG A 587 10.14 14.17 1.15
CA ARG A 587 8.72 13.84 1.34
C ARG A 587 8.13 14.50 2.59
N ASN A 588 8.87 14.50 3.68
CA ASN A 588 8.44 15.11 4.95
C ASN A 588 8.36 16.63 4.87
N ALA A 589 9.26 17.28 4.14
CA ALA A 589 9.29 18.74 3.97
C ALA A 589 8.15 19.26 3.07
N TYR A 590 7.67 18.44 2.12
CA TYR A 590 6.69 18.86 1.12
C TYR A 590 5.36 18.09 1.27
N PRO A 591 4.31 18.71 1.91
CA PRO A 591 3.00 18.07 2.08
C PRO A 591 2.37 17.57 0.78
N ALA A 592 2.62 18.25 -0.34
CA ALA A 592 2.13 17.84 -1.64
C ALA A 592 2.56 16.40 -2.02
N LEU A 593 3.74 15.93 -1.59
CA LEU A 593 4.20 14.55 -1.83
C LEU A 593 3.42 13.51 -1.00
N ARG A 594 2.76 13.93 0.07
CA ARG A 594 1.96 13.05 0.95
C ARG A 594 0.49 13.03 0.54
N THR A 595 -0.15 14.20 0.54
CA THR A 595 -1.61 14.33 0.35
C THR A 595 -2.01 15.23 -0.82
N GLY A 596 -1.05 15.77 -1.59
CA GLY A 596 -1.33 16.62 -2.73
C GLY A 596 -1.86 15.85 -3.95
N SER A 597 -2.34 16.60 -4.92
CA SER A 597 -2.77 16.12 -6.23
C SER A 597 -1.66 15.35 -6.95
N PHE A 598 -2.08 14.40 -7.79
CA PHE A 598 -1.20 13.65 -8.69
C PHE A 598 -1.64 13.83 -10.14
N MET A 599 -0.76 14.34 -10.99
CA MET A 599 -1.03 14.56 -12.42
C MET A 599 0.11 14.02 -13.27
N THR A 600 -0.18 13.12 -14.20
CA THR A 600 0.79 12.70 -15.22
C THR A 600 1.12 13.88 -16.14
N LEU A 601 2.40 14.16 -16.35
CA LEU A 601 2.90 15.25 -17.17
C LEU A 601 3.51 14.76 -18.48
N LEU A 602 4.20 13.60 -18.45
CA LEU A 602 4.87 13.02 -19.62
C LEU A 602 4.91 11.51 -19.52
N THR A 603 4.59 10.83 -20.62
CA THR A 603 4.89 9.42 -20.86
C THR A 603 5.63 9.31 -22.20
N ASP A 604 6.85 8.79 -22.20
CA ASP A 604 7.65 8.56 -23.41
C ASP A 604 8.12 7.10 -23.43
N ASP A 605 7.44 6.28 -24.20
CA ASP A 605 7.74 4.85 -24.33
C ASP A 605 9.07 4.59 -25.05
N THR A 606 9.48 5.50 -25.95
CA THR A 606 10.69 5.35 -26.75
C THR A 606 11.94 5.53 -25.89
N ASN A 607 11.96 6.59 -25.09
CA ASN A 607 13.09 6.92 -24.22
C ASN A 607 12.88 6.43 -22.77
N LYS A 608 11.77 5.73 -22.47
CA LYS A 608 11.40 5.20 -21.17
C LYS A 608 11.33 6.27 -20.06
N LEU A 609 10.80 7.47 -20.42
CA LEU A 609 10.72 8.61 -19.52
C LEU A 609 9.30 8.76 -18.95
N TYR A 610 9.22 8.99 -17.65
CA TYR A 610 7.98 9.28 -16.94
C TYR A 610 8.10 10.57 -16.15
N SER A 611 7.12 11.47 -16.28
CA SER A 611 7.06 12.64 -15.41
C SER A 611 5.64 12.88 -14.90
N TYR A 612 5.55 13.34 -13.67
CA TYR A 612 4.29 13.68 -13.01
C TYR A 612 4.44 14.83 -12.05
N GLY A 613 3.33 15.51 -11.79
CA GLY A 613 3.22 16.58 -10.81
C GLY A 613 2.64 16.09 -9.49
N ARG A 614 3.17 16.62 -8.38
CA ARG A 614 2.58 16.56 -7.04
C ARG A 614 2.39 17.98 -6.56
N PHE A 615 1.16 18.38 -6.25
CA PHE A 615 0.90 19.78 -5.95
C PHE A 615 -0.29 19.99 -4.99
N ASP A 616 -0.22 21.07 -4.24
CA ASP A 616 -1.26 21.56 -3.34
C ASP A 616 -1.32 23.09 -3.40
N ALA A 617 -1.93 23.75 -2.42
CA ALA A 617 -1.99 25.22 -2.38
C ALA A 617 -0.60 25.88 -2.22
N SER A 618 0.36 25.17 -1.61
CA SER A 618 1.66 25.73 -1.21
C SER A 618 2.83 25.22 -2.04
N ASN A 619 2.70 24.06 -2.66
CA ASN A 619 3.80 23.37 -3.35
C ASN A 619 3.43 23.05 -4.81
N ARG A 620 4.40 23.21 -5.70
CA ARG A 620 4.38 22.76 -7.09
C ARG A 620 5.63 21.94 -7.32
N ILE A 621 5.47 20.62 -7.46
CA ILE A 621 6.59 19.70 -7.59
C ILE A 621 6.41 18.91 -8.89
N ALA A 622 7.42 18.90 -9.74
CA ALA A 622 7.49 18.04 -10.91
C ALA A 622 8.57 16.98 -10.68
N VAL A 623 8.21 15.72 -10.83
CA VAL A 623 9.13 14.57 -10.74
C VAL A 623 9.40 14.09 -12.16
N ALA A 624 10.68 13.95 -12.52
CA ALA A 624 11.11 13.40 -13.81
C ALA A 624 11.94 12.13 -13.55
N LEU A 625 11.55 11.03 -14.18
CA LEU A 625 12.15 9.71 -14.02
C LEU A 625 12.65 9.20 -15.38
N ASN A 626 13.82 8.61 -15.39
CA ASN A 626 14.45 8.00 -16.55
C ASN A 626 14.74 6.52 -16.28
N ASN A 627 14.00 5.62 -16.90
CA ASN A 627 14.20 4.17 -16.82
C ASN A 627 15.04 3.61 -17.98
N ASP A 628 15.65 4.45 -18.79
CA ASP A 628 16.69 4.00 -19.74
C ASP A 628 18.05 3.92 -19.05
N SER A 629 19.00 3.24 -19.69
CA SER A 629 20.37 3.09 -19.18
C SER A 629 21.27 4.30 -19.49
N VAL A 630 20.82 5.20 -20.38
CA VAL A 630 21.57 6.40 -20.78
C VAL A 630 20.92 7.67 -20.25
N THR A 631 21.69 8.73 -20.16
CA THR A 631 21.19 10.06 -19.77
C THR A 631 20.27 10.63 -20.84
N HIS A 632 19.11 11.15 -20.43
CA HIS A 632 18.18 11.87 -21.31
C HIS A 632 17.89 13.28 -20.78
N THR A 633 17.61 14.20 -21.70
CA THR A 633 16.99 15.48 -21.36
C THR A 633 15.48 15.33 -21.37
N VAL A 634 14.86 15.48 -20.20
CA VAL A 634 13.41 15.40 -20.02
C VAL A 634 12.82 16.80 -20.05
N THR A 635 11.93 17.06 -21.02
CA THR A 635 11.19 18.33 -21.10
C THR A 635 9.83 18.17 -20.44
N VAL A 636 9.67 18.81 -19.28
CA VAL A 636 8.49 18.68 -18.41
C VAL A 636 7.55 19.86 -18.59
N PRO A 637 6.27 19.65 -18.97
CA PRO A 637 5.28 20.70 -19.18
C PRO A 637 4.70 21.21 -17.84
N VAL A 638 5.47 22.04 -17.12
CA VAL A 638 5.13 22.54 -15.78
C VAL A 638 4.00 23.58 -15.78
N TRP A 639 3.59 24.10 -16.94
CA TRP A 639 2.38 24.91 -17.06
C TRP A 639 1.14 24.18 -16.55
N GLN A 640 1.10 22.85 -16.67
CA GLN A 640 0.03 22.00 -16.15
C GLN A 640 -0.10 22.08 -14.63
N LEU A 641 0.98 22.48 -13.93
CA LEU A 641 1.01 22.72 -12.49
C LEU A 641 0.78 24.21 -12.16
N SER A 642 0.35 25.01 -13.14
CA SER A 642 0.18 26.47 -13.01
C SER A 642 1.47 27.22 -12.63
N VAL A 643 2.63 26.71 -13.06
CA VAL A 643 3.92 27.38 -12.88
C VAL A 643 4.15 28.35 -14.04
N THR A 644 4.41 29.63 -13.72
CA THR A 644 4.52 30.71 -14.70
C THR A 644 5.90 30.75 -15.37
N ASN A 645 5.95 31.29 -16.60
CA ASN A 645 7.21 31.58 -17.27
C ASN A 645 8.09 32.53 -16.44
N GLY A 646 9.40 32.31 -16.44
CA GLY A 646 10.35 33.04 -15.63
C GLY A 646 10.50 32.54 -14.19
N SER A 647 9.59 31.70 -13.69
CA SER A 647 9.75 31.04 -12.40
C SER A 647 10.97 30.12 -12.39
N GLN A 648 11.60 29.99 -11.23
CA GLN A 648 12.68 29.02 -11.02
C GLN A 648 12.16 27.79 -10.28
N LEU A 649 12.53 26.60 -10.75
CA LEU A 649 12.37 25.34 -10.07
C LEU A 649 13.73 24.82 -9.63
N THR A 650 13.82 24.34 -8.39
CA THR A 650 15.05 23.77 -7.84
C THR A 650 14.96 22.25 -7.82
N ASP A 651 15.92 21.56 -8.41
CA ASP A 651 16.04 20.11 -8.17
C ASP A 651 16.51 19.86 -6.74
N LEU A 652 15.66 19.26 -5.95
CA LEU A 652 15.90 19.01 -4.52
C LEU A 652 17.02 17.99 -4.27
N ILE A 653 17.43 17.26 -5.31
CA ILE A 653 18.54 16.30 -5.22
C ILE A 653 19.88 16.97 -5.49
N SER A 654 20.02 17.69 -6.58
CA SER A 654 21.28 18.30 -6.99
C SER A 654 21.45 19.74 -6.48
N GLY A 655 20.35 20.42 -6.15
CA GLY A 655 20.34 21.86 -5.86
C GLY A 655 20.38 22.76 -7.12
N THR A 656 20.32 22.17 -8.30
CA THR A 656 20.36 22.90 -9.56
C THR A 656 19.05 23.66 -9.81
N HIS A 657 19.16 24.91 -10.30
CA HIS A 657 18.01 25.74 -10.64
C HIS A 657 17.71 25.69 -12.15
N TYR A 658 16.41 25.62 -12.45
CA TYR A 658 15.90 25.59 -13.83
C TYR A 658 14.86 26.68 -14.01
N THR A 659 15.01 27.51 -15.05
CA THR A 659 14.06 28.58 -15.37
C THR A 659 12.97 28.06 -16.31
N VAL A 660 11.72 28.31 -15.99
CA VAL A 660 10.56 27.95 -16.82
C VAL A 660 10.54 28.84 -18.07
N GLN A 661 10.53 28.20 -19.24
CA GLN A 661 10.40 28.87 -20.53
C GLN A 661 9.29 28.19 -21.34
N ASN A 662 8.41 28.98 -21.92
CA ASN A 662 7.26 28.47 -22.72
C ASN A 662 6.43 27.42 -21.95
N GLY A 663 6.28 27.59 -20.63
CA GLY A 663 5.54 26.68 -19.77
C GLY A 663 6.24 25.35 -19.47
N GLN A 664 7.53 25.22 -19.78
CA GLN A 664 8.30 23.99 -19.67
C GLN A 664 9.63 24.18 -18.96
N VAL A 665 10.18 23.10 -18.43
CA VAL A 665 11.58 23.01 -17.99
C VAL A 665 12.23 21.80 -18.65
N SER A 666 13.50 21.92 -19.01
CA SER A 666 14.30 20.80 -19.54
C SER A 666 15.36 20.43 -18.49
N VAL A 667 15.32 19.19 -18.01
CA VAL A 667 16.24 18.67 -17.00
C VAL A 667 16.99 17.45 -17.54
N SER A 668 18.30 17.40 -17.31
CA SER A 668 19.11 16.23 -17.64
C SER A 668 19.00 15.19 -16.52
N VAL A 669 18.52 14.00 -16.85
CA VAL A 669 18.33 12.89 -15.87
C VAL A 669 19.18 11.70 -16.29
N ASN A 670 20.06 11.27 -15.40
CA ASN A 670 20.91 10.10 -15.62
C ASN A 670 20.09 8.82 -15.82
N GLY A 671 20.70 7.80 -16.43
CA GLY A 671 20.07 6.50 -16.59
C GLY A 671 19.68 5.88 -15.23
N HIS A 672 18.50 5.28 -15.17
CA HIS A 672 17.89 4.69 -13.96
C HIS A 672 17.90 5.64 -12.74
N TYR A 673 17.53 6.91 -12.97
CA TYR A 673 17.56 7.94 -11.94
C TYR A 673 16.36 8.89 -12.04
N GLY A 674 16.26 9.83 -11.08
CA GLY A 674 15.18 10.82 -11.03
C GLY A 674 15.65 12.22 -10.66
N ALA A 675 14.83 13.23 -10.97
CA ALA A 675 14.93 14.61 -10.49
C ALA A 675 13.61 15.02 -9.84
N ILE A 676 13.66 15.84 -8.80
CA ILE A 676 12.50 16.38 -8.07
C ILE A 676 12.59 17.89 -8.10
N LEU A 677 11.82 18.50 -8.98
CA LEU A 677 11.84 19.93 -9.26
C LEU A 677 10.75 20.62 -8.44
N ALA A 678 11.11 21.44 -7.49
CA ALA A 678 10.17 22.19 -6.64
C ALA A 678 10.28 23.70 -6.89
N GLN A 679 9.11 24.38 -6.89
CA GLN A 679 8.99 25.83 -6.93
C GLN A 679 9.10 26.41 -5.53
#